data_c8d6302eab170b5bbb600f62a15c91e4
#
_entry.id   c8d6302eab170b5bbb600f62a15c91e4
#
_cell.length_a   1.000
_cell.length_b   1.000
_cell.length_c   1.000
_cell.angle_alpha   90.00
_cell.angle_beta   90.00
_cell.angle_gamma   90.00
#
_symmetry.space_group_name_H-M   'P 1'
#
loop_
_entity.id
_entity.type
_entity.pdbx_description
1 polymer ?
#
loop_
_entity_poly.entity_id
_entity_poly.type
_entity_poly.pdbx_seq_one_letter_code
_entity_poly.pdbx_strand_id
1 'polypeptide(L)'
;MSVKAINTAISAPQHNKLNENKKHQQSFTGGFNPIVTLMDGIEKGGFAASFIAQDGIGMVAPRIGEGLNRNRKVDENGKKTGPLNWEFARREGIREILSGPSAFLIPLGILTVLKKTSGTANNVHVNHINVLGQNFAEYASVHPEQIKDATTFKKGYYAQIFENALHHSTDKGLKEDSLKETAQSFADRLVEAETKRANKDRKGANKIIGGIVEDYMNLRKQYASPSANEFGAVIDIPGKDKKLGTNIKTLIQSLTDYSGDALQKVNKKLAKDASADLKTVVENFNLHRAGTRVLANLGMWSAVVGFYTLIPKLYNMGLKQDPGLKGLVEEEEVSSVAKQLENNEKSKDKKDVSFGGAGGTISRIGDTAIKEGGIGKLLKNFEFNGASMSVPAMLTLLFGFCFPPRYINAKSDEERKEIGVRDITSFTAILFGAKALSRGFSDAFAKMSGLALNIKPEDHNKGFLHKVKNYVTAGAGIDVLSSEQIVSKYSNIQNYKDGINGFFTFLEENGGNPKKVLSMDKGVKAQAEEIMKKFSDKSLKEATLEELHDAFKKAKGSEMLEKIYTAFATKDNKFINRAKTLNSAFGFASTLVLVPAFMMWLARYCENMTKKAIAQKKNATQSNTNVAQNQQQSQTVQAQAQAKTVIASNSPTMAGFLNNNN
;
A
#
# COMPACT_ATOMS: atom_id res chain seq x y z
N MET A 1 -19.40 -33.75 -31.03
CA MET A 1 -19.45 -32.52 -31.84
C MET A 1 -18.14 -31.75 -31.67
N SER A 2 -17.53 -31.39 -32.77
CA SER A 2 -16.13 -31.05 -32.94
C SER A 2 -15.75 -29.66 -32.35
N VAL A 3 -14.56 -29.59 -31.74
CA VAL A 3 -13.87 -28.39 -31.18
C VAL A 3 -13.84 -27.16 -32.14
N LYS A 4 -14.21 -27.34 -33.41
CA LYS A 4 -14.31 -26.26 -34.39
C LYS A 4 -15.48 -25.26 -34.18
N ALA A 5 -16.53 -25.66 -33.46
CA ALA A 5 -17.71 -24.80 -33.24
C ALA A 5 -17.48 -23.72 -32.17
N ILE A 6 -16.52 -23.96 -31.25
CA ILE A 6 -16.23 -23.00 -30.13
C ILE A 6 -15.38 -21.83 -30.61
N ASN A 7 -14.55 -22.01 -31.63
CA ASN A 7 -13.72 -20.94 -32.18
C ASN A 7 -14.51 -19.92 -33.02
N THR A 8 -15.74 -20.23 -33.42
CA THR A 8 -16.56 -19.32 -34.24
C THR A 8 -17.44 -18.37 -33.41
N ALA A 9 -17.68 -18.67 -32.13
CA ALA A 9 -18.45 -17.78 -31.24
C ALA A 9 -17.63 -16.67 -30.57
N ILE A 10 -16.30 -16.77 -30.63
CA ILE A 10 -15.35 -15.80 -30.01
C ILE A 10 -14.65 -14.95 -31.10
N SER A 11 -14.97 -15.16 -32.38
CA SER A 11 -14.43 -14.35 -33.48
C SER A 11 -15.08 -12.97 -33.48
N ALA A 12 -14.31 -11.98 -33.10
CA ALA A 12 -14.59 -10.60 -33.44
C ALA A 12 -14.81 -10.46 -34.95
N PRO A 13 -15.58 -9.45 -35.43
CA PRO A 13 -15.91 -9.27 -36.83
C PRO A 13 -14.64 -9.28 -37.67
N GLN A 14 -14.69 -10.01 -38.78
CA GLN A 14 -13.62 -10.21 -39.73
C GLN A 14 -13.01 -8.87 -40.15
N HIS A 15 -11.82 -8.59 -39.64
CA HIS A 15 -10.89 -7.68 -40.32
C HIS A 15 -10.13 -8.45 -41.38
N ASN A 16 -10.21 -7.94 -42.60
CA ASN A 16 -9.57 -8.40 -43.82
C ASN A 16 -8.16 -8.95 -43.60
N LYS A 17 -7.93 -10.15 -44.12
CA LYS A 17 -6.63 -10.78 -44.32
C LYS A 17 -5.76 -9.85 -45.18
N LEU A 18 -4.84 -9.14 -44.57
CA LEU A 18 -3.68 -8.57 -45.22
C LEU A 18 -2.47 -8.86 -44.35
N ASN A 19 -1.64 -9.78 -44.89
CA ASN A 19 -0.26 -10.08 -44.47
C ASN A 19 -0.05 -10.73 -43.09
N GLU A 20 -0.27 -12.04 -43.01
CA GLU A 20 0.46 -12.94 -42.12
C GLU A 20 1.90 -13.04 -42.58
N ASN A 21 2.76 -12.16 -42.15
CA ASN A 21 4.21 -12.36 -41.99
C ASN A 21 4.89 -11.06 -41.50
N LYS A 22 4.36 -10.49 -40.43
CA LYS A 22 5.16 -9.59 -39.60
C LYS A 22 5.19 -10.16 -38.20
N LYS A 23 6.34 -10.75 -37.81
CA LYS A 23 6.70 -10.90 -36.40
C LYS A 23 6.17 -9.68 -35.67
N HIS A 24 5.35 -9.88 -34.62
CA HIS A 24 5.05 -8.81 -33.68
C HIS A 24 6.36 -8.34 -33.02
N GLN A 25 7.16 -7.58 -33.74
CA GLN A 25 7.96 -6.57 -33.12
C GLN A 25 6.95 -5.63 -32.45
N GLN A 26 6.95 -5.65 -31.14
CA GLN A 26 6.36 -4.54 -30.38
C GLN A 26 6.99 -3.27 -30.96
N SER A 27 6.23 -2.59 -31.82
CA SER A 27 6.61 -1.31 -32.35
C SER A 27 6.57 -0.31 -31.19
N PHE A 28 7.72 -0.02 -30.62
CA PHE A 28 7.94 1.08 -29.68
C PHE A 28 7.88 2.44 -30.40
N THR A 29 6.89 2.65 -31.25
CA THR A 29 6.67 3.94 -31.93
C THR A 29 5.87 4.95 -31.11
N GLY A 30 5.34 4.57 -29.93
CA GLY A 30 5.02 5.52 -28.86
C GLY A 30 6.30 5.76 -28.07
N GLY A 31 6.88 6.96 -28.11
CA GLY A 31 8.14 7.29 -27.45
C GLY A 31 8.16 6.76 -26.02
N PHE A 32 9.21 6.02 -25.65
CA PHE A 32 9.41 5.50 -24.30
C PHE A 32 9.30 6.66 -23.30
N ASN A 33 8.24 6.65 -22.49
CA ASN A 33 8.06 7.62 -21.41
C ASN A 33 8.44 6.95 -20.10
N PRO A 34 9.65 7.20 -19.57
CA PRO A 34 10.15 6.53 -18.38
C PRO A 34 9.29 6.81 -17.14
N ILE A 35 8.66 7.97 -17.08
CA ILE A 35 7.76 8.34 -15.97
C ILE A 35 6.50 7.46 -15.98
N VAL A 36 5.87 7.28 -17.15
CA VAL A 36 4.69 6.40 -17.29
C VAL A 36 5.06 4.97 -16.93
N THR A 37 6.19 4.46 -17.46
CA THR A 37 6.63 3.08 -17.18
C THR A 37 6.92 2.85 -15.70
N LEU A 38 7.57 3.80 -15.04
CA LEU A 38 7.86 3.72 -13.60
C LEU A 38 6.56 3.73 -12.78
N MET A 39 5.64 4.64 -13.08
CA MET A 39 4.39 4.76 -12.35
C MET A 39 3.46 3.57 -12.59
N ASP A 40 3.39 3.04 -13.80
CA ASP A 40 2.70 1.78 -14.09
C ASP A 40 3.26 0.61 -13.28
N GLY A 41 4.58 0.55 -13.11
CA GLY A 41 5.25 -0.44 -12.26
C GLY A 41 4.86 -0.31 -10.78
N ILE A 42 4.83 0.91 -10.27
CA ILE A 42 4.42 1.21 -8.89
C ILE A 42 2.94 0.88 -8.68
N GLU A 43 2.06 1.27 -9.60
CA GLU A 43 0.62 0.97 -9.54
C GLU A 43 0.35 -0.53 -9.55
N LYS A 44 1.00 -1.29 -10.44
CA LYS A 44 0.89 -2.76 -10.51
C LYS A 44 1.37 -3.48 -9.26
N GLY A 45 2.36 -2.91 -8.58
CA GLY A 45 2.86 -3.41 -7.30
C GLY A 45 2.02 -3.00 -6.08
N GLY A 46 1.03 -2.12 -6.27
CA GLY A 46 0.11 -1.66 -5.24
C GLY A 46 0.78 -0.82 -4.14
N PHE A 47 0.16 -0.82 -2.96
CA PHE A 47 0.61 0.01 -1.83
C PHE A 47 2.07 -0.27 -1.41
N ALA A 48 2.48 -1.53 -1.38
CA ALA A 48 3.84 -1.90 -1.01
C ALA A 48 4.89 -1.31 -1.97
N ALA A 49 4.64 -1.38 -3.27
CA ALA A 49 5.52 -0.79 -4.28
C ALA A 49 5.57 0.74 -4.18
N SER A 50 4.42 1.38 -3.94
CA SER A 50 4.35 2.83 -3.71
C SER A 50 5.15 3.25 -2.48
N PHE A 51 5.02 2.52 -1.38
CA PHE A 51 5.77 2.79 -0.14
C PHE A 51 7.27 2.60 -0.35
N ILE A 52 7.69 1.48 -0.96
CA ILE A 52 9.10 1.22 -1.27
C ILE A 52 9.68 2.28 -2.21
N ALA A 53 8.89 2.74 -3.18
CA ALA A 53 9.32 3.79 -4.09
C ALA A 53 9.50 5.14 -3.37
N GLN A 54 8.57 5.52 -2.48
CA GLN A 54 8.68 6.74 -1.68
C GLN A 54 9.89 6.69 -0.73
N ASP A 55 10.00 5.63 0.04
CA ASP A 55 11.03 5.48 1.05
C ASP A 55 12.39 5.16 0.41
N GLY A 56 12.42 4.23 -0.56
CA GLY A 56 13.65 3.81 -1.24
C GLY A 56 14.18 4.88 -2.20
N ILE A 57 13.41 5.24 -3.24
CA ILE A 57 13.86 6.17 -4.28
C ILE A 57 13.77 7.62 -3.78
N GLY A 58 12.63 7.99 -3.19
CA GLY A 58 12.33 9.35 -2.77
C GLY A 58 13.11 9.81 -1.54
N MET A 59 13.48 8.91 -0.62
CA MET A 59 14.14 9.25 0.64
C MET A 59 15.60 8.81 0.73
N VAL A 60 15.94 7.59 0.28
CA VAL A 60 17.31 7.06 0.44
C VAL A 60 18.36 7.94 -0.22
N ALA A 61 18.20 8.28 -1.49
CA ALA A 61 19.18 9.08 -2.23
C ALA A 61 19.34 10.51 -1.64
N PRO A 62 18.27 11.27 -1.36
CA PRO A 62 18.37 12.56 -0.69
C PRO A 62 18.98 12.48 0.71
N ARG A 63 18.66 11.44 1.52
CA ARG A 63 19.22 11.23 2.86
C ARG A 63 20.71 10.93 2.81
N ILE A 64 21.15 10.10 1.87
CA ILE A 64 22.58 9.86 1.65
C ILE A 64 23.28 11.18 1.27
N GLY A 65 22.71 11.96 0.35
CA GLY A 65 23.23 13.26 -0.04
C GLY A 65 23.30 14.26 1.12
N GLU A 66 22.32 14.27 2.00
CA GLU A 66 22.33 15.07 3.23
C GLU A 66 23.41 14.59 4.19
N GLY A 67 23.55 13.27 4.40
CA GLY A 67 24.58 12.66 5.22
C GLY A 67 25.98 13.02 4.73
N LEU A 68 26.24 12.96 3.43
CA LEU A 68 27.51 13.36 2.82
C LEU A 68 27.89 14.81 3.14
N ASN A 69 26.91 15.68 3.23
CA ASN A 69 27.09 17.12 3.50
C ASN A 69 27.03 17.52 4.97
N ARG A 70 26.81 16.58 5.88
CA ARG A 70 26.67 16.84 7.31
C ARG A 70 28.01 17.17 7.94
N ASN A 71 28.05 18.18 8.78
CA ASN A 71 29.24 18.64 9.52
C ASN A 71 30.43 19.04 8.62
N ARG A 72 30.22 19.36 7.34
CA ARG A 72 31.25 19.96 6.48
C ARG A 72 31.51 21.42 6.91
N LYS A 73 32.75 21.84 6.86
CA LYS A 73 33.13 23.23 7.08
C LYS A 73 32.42 24.11 6.06
N VAL A 74 32.04 25.31 6.47
CA VAL A 74 31.44 26.33 5.61
C VAL A 74 32.44 27.45 5.47
N ASP A 75 32.76 27.87 4.24
CA ASP A 75 33.63 29.00 3.99
C ASP A 75 32.88 30.36 4.20
N GLU A 76 33.61 31.46 4.03
CA GLU A 76 33.08 32.82 4.19
C GLU A 76 31.92 33.13 3.25
N ASN A 77 31.83 32.44 2.12
CA ASN A 77 30.76 32.58 1.12
C ASN A 77 29.57 31.63 1.37
N GLY A 78 29.53 30.92 2.49
CA GLY A 78 28.48 29.97 2.82
C GLY A 78 28.57 28.62 2.08
N LYS A 79 29.66 28.36 1.32
CA LYS A 79 29.87 27.11 0.59
C LYS A 79 30.49 26.06 1.49
N LYS A 80 29.92 24.85 1.44
CA LYS A 80 30.43 23.70 2.19
C LYS A 80 31.77 23.23 1.59
N THR A 81 32.79 23.22 2.40
CA THR A 81 34.15 22.81 2.08
C THR A 81 34.59 21.59 2.89
N GLY A 82 35.71 20.97 2.52
CA GLY A 82 36.22 19.79 3.21
C GLY A 82 35.66 18.46 2.67
N PRO A 83 36.14 17.32 3.18
CA PRO A 83 35.79 15.99 2.70
C PRO A 83 34.31 15.66 2.95
N LEU A 84 33.75 14.80 2.10
CA LEU A 84 32.41 14.26 2.26
C LEU A 84 32.32 13.35 3.47
N ASN A 85 31.22 13.43 4.22
CA ASN A 85 31.01 12.62 5.41
C ASN A 85 30.34 11.28 5.04
N TRP A 86 31.14 10.32 4.61
CA TRP A 86 30.68 8.98 4.23
C TRP A 86 30.11 8.18 5.41
N GLU A 87 30.55 8.45 6.62
CA GLU A 87 30.06 7.77 7.82
C GLU A 87 28.58 8.09 8.07
N PHE A 88 28.21 9.37 8.01
CA PHE A 88 26.83 9.78 8.10
C PHE A 88 25.99 9.36 6.89
N ALA A 89 26.55 9.42 5.69
CA ALA A 89 25.87 8.93 4.49
C ALA A 89 25.50 7.45 4.60
N ARG A 90 26.45 6.62 5.07
CA ARG A 90 26.22 5.20 5.34
C ARG A 90 25.13 5.00 6.39
N ARG A 91 25.18 5.74 7.49
CA ARG A 91 24.19 5.67 8.57
C ARG A 91 22.80 5.95 8.05
N GLU A 92 22.61 7.07 7.34
CA GLU A 92 21.30 7.47 6.80
C GLU A 92 20.82 6.48 5.74
N GLY A 93 21.70 6.01 4.85
CA GLY A 93 21.38 4.99 3.86
C GLY A 93 20.92 3.68 4.47
N ILE A 94 21.65 3.16 5.46
CA ILE A 94 21.27 1.93 6.17
C ILE A 94 19.94 2.12 6.90
N ARG A 95 19.74 3.26 7.56
CA ARG A 95 18.49 3.56 8.27
C ARG A 95 17.27 3.49 7.34
N GLU A 96 17.33 4.16 6.22
CA GLU A 96 16.21 4.21 5.28
C GLU A 96 15.98 2.85 4.58
N ILE A 97 17.04 2.15 4.18
CA ILE A 97 16.92 0.83 3.55
C ILE A 97 16.33 -0.21 4.54
N LEU A 98 16.73 -0.14 5.81
CA LEU A 98 16.22 -1.09 6.80
C LEU A 98 14.81 -0.75 7.30
N SER A 99 14.43 0.52 7.35
CA SER A 99 13.13 0.91 7.93
C SER A 99 11.94 0.56 7.03
N GLY A 100 11.94 0.99 5.78
CA GLY A 100 10.83 0.78 4.87
C GLY A 100 10.72 -0.64 4.33
N PRO A 101 11.74 -1.12 3.58
CA PRO A 101 11.68 -2.43 2.91
C PRO A 101 11.54 -3.62 3.84
N SER A 102 12.09 -3.58 5.05
CA SER A 102 12.04 -4.71 5.98
C SER A 102 10.63 -5.11 6.40
N ALA A 103 9.71 -4.14 6.52
CA ALA A 103 8.31 -4.40 6.83
C ALA A 103 7.63 -5.35 5.84
N PHE A 104 8.13 -5.41 4.60
CA PHE A 104 7.59 -6.24 3.53
C PHE A 104 8.46 -7.48 3.25
N LEU A 105 9.78 -7.34 3.31
CA LEU A 105 10.70 -8.42 2.99
C LEU A 105 10.72 -9.53 4.06
N ILE A 106 10.59 -9.17 5.34
CA ILE A 106 10.55 -10.14 6.44
C ILE A 106 9.32 -11.05 6.32
N PRO A 107 8.07 -10.53 6.22
CA PRO A 107 6.89 -11.37 6.00
C PRO A 107 6.98 -12.22 4.74
N LEU A 108 7.46 -11.65 3.63
CA LEU A 108 7.63 -12.39 2.39
C LEU A 108 8.61 -13.56 2.53
N GLY A 109 9.71 -13.35 3.23
CA GLY A 109 10.68 -14.40 3.54
C GLY A 109 10.06 -15.52 4.38
N ILE A 110 9.39 -15.19 5.47
CA ILE A 110 8.72 -16.14 6.35
C ILE A 110 7.66 -16.95 5.59
N LEU A 111 6.79 -16.28 4.82
CA LEU A 111 5.77 -16.96 4.01
C LEU A 111 6.38 -17.90 2.97
N THR A 112 7.52 -17.51 2.38
CA THR A 112 8.25 -18.36 1.43
C THR A 112 8.79 -19.62 2.10
N VAL A 113 9.32 -19.51 3.31
CA VAL A 113 9.78 -20.66 4.11
C VAL A 113 8.59 -21.55 4.49
N LEU A 114 7.53 -20.96 5.04
CA LEU A 114 6.33 -21.71 5.44
C LEU A 114 5.69 -22.47 4.27
N LYS A 115 5.65 -21.86 3.09
CA LYS A 115 5.16 -22.54 1.88
C LYS A 115 5.96 -23.80 1.56
N LYS A 116 7.29 -23.77 1.76
CA LYS A 116 8.17 -24.90 1.48
C LYS A 116 8.09 -25.99 2.55
N THR A 117 7.90 -25.63 3.81
CA THR A 117 7.98 -26.56 4.95
C THR A 117 6.64 -27.13 5.40
N SER A 118 5.57 -26.36 5.30
CA SER A 118 4.27 -26.70 5.91
C SER A 118 3.10 -26.77 4.92
N GLY A 119 3.37 -26.54 3.63
CA GLY A 119 2.37 -26.61 2.56
C GLY A 119 1.92 -25.25 2.02
N THR A 120 1.33 -25.29 0.84
CA THR A 120 0.99 -24.09 0.06
C THR A 120 -0.19 -23.32 0.62
N ALA A 121 -1.14 -24.00 1.28
CA ALA A 121 -2.32 -23.38 1.88
C ALA A 121 -1.99 -22.37 2.99
N ASN A 122 -0.80 -22.41 3.59
CA ASN A 122 -0.36 -21.40 4.56
C ASN A 122 -0.15 -20.01 3.93
N ASN A 123 -0.11 -19.92 2.61
CA ASN A 123 -0.02 -18.66 1.87
C ASN A 123 -1.40 -18.04 1.58
N VAL A 124 -2.46 -18.79 1.84
CA VAL A 124 -3.84 -18.38 1.58
C VAL A 124 -4.39 -17.60 2.76
N HIS A 125 -5.09 -16.49 2.49
CA HIS A 125 -5.74 -15.69 3.52
C HIS A 125 -6.84 -16.45 4.25
N VAL A 126 -7.04 -16.14 5.52
CA VAL A 126 -8.08 -16.75 6.36
C VAL A 126 -9.46 -16.66 5.71
N ASN A 127 -9.81 -15.50 5.12
CA ASN A 127 -11.09 -15.36 4.41
C ASN A 127 -11.18 -16.27 3.19
N HIS A 128 -10.10 -16.42 2.41
CA HIS A 128 -10.06 -17.30 1.26
C HIS A 128 -10.11 -18.77 1.71
N ILE A 129 -9.37 -19.15 2.77
CA ILE A 129 -9.45 -20.51 3.35
C ILE A 129 -10.91 -20.83 3.71
N ASN A 130 -11.61 -19.91 4.35
CA ASN A 130 -13.00 -20.10 4.73
C ASN A 130 -13.92 -20.30 3.51
N VAL A 131 -13.87 -19.39 2.54
CA VAL A 131 -14.78 -19.42 1.38
C VAL A 131 -14.45 -20.58 0.43
N LEU A 132 -13.19 -20.72 0.06
CA LEU A 132 -12.75 -21.82 -0.80
C LEU A 132 -12.99 -23.18 -0.13
N GLY A 133 -12.82 -23.23 1.20
CA GLY A 133 -13.07 -24.45 1.97
C GLY A 133 -14.52 -24.85 2.04
N GLN A 134 -15.46 -23.92 2.19
CA GLN A 134 -16.88 -24.22 2.14
C GLN A 134 -17.32 -24.69 0.75
N ASN A 135 -16.89 -23.99 -0.30
CA ASN A 135 -17.15 -24.40 -1.68
C ASN A 135 -16.51 -25.78 -2.00
N PHE A 136 -15.30 -26.04 -1.49
CA PHE A 136 -14.64 -27.34 -1.67
C PHE A 136 -15.41 -28.47 -0.96
N ALA A 137 -15.87 -28.24 0.27
CA ALA A 137 -16.65 -29.21 1.02
C ALA A 137 -17.98 -29.52 0.33
N GLU A 138 -18.66 -28.51 -0.17
CA GLU A 138 -19.89 -28.66 -0.95
C GLU A 138 -19.65 -29.45 -2.23
N TYR A 139 -18.65 -29.06 -3.04
CA TYR A 139 -18.31 -29.78 -4.27
C TYR A 139 -17.92 -31.23 -4.00
N ALA A 140 -17.10 -31.47 -2.97
CA ALA A 140 -16.67 -32.82 -2.58
C ALA A 140 -17.84 -33.71 -2.09
N SER A 141 -18.85 -33.14 -1.45
CA SER A 141 -20.02 -33.87 -1.00
C SER A 141 -20.95 -34.28 -2.13
N VAL A 142 -21.00 -33.48 -3.22
CA VAL A 142 -21.80 -33.78 -4.43
C VAL A 142 -21.08 -34.75 -5.38
N HIS A 143 -19.74 -34.68 -5.39
CA HIS A 143 -18.88 -35.48 -6.32
C HIS A 143 -17.85 -36.32 -5.57
N PRO A 144 -18.24 -37.16 -4.61
CA PRO A 144 -17.28 -37.95 -3.81
C PRO A 144 -16.43 -38.90 -4.64
N GLU A 145 -16.95 -39.41 -5.79
CA GLU A 145 -16.26 -40.30 -6.71
C GLU A 145 -15.05 -39.63 -7.37
N GLN A 146 -15.09 -38.32 -7.58
CA GLN A 146 -14.02 -37.56 -8.26
C GLN A 146 -12.80 -37.34 -7.36
N ILE A 147 -12.94 -37.43 -6.05
CA ILE A 147 -11.86 -37.08 -5.08
C ILE A 147 -10.61 -37.93 -5.31
N LYS A 148 -10.78 -39.20 -5.79
CA LYS A 148 -9.66 -40.11 -6.08
C LYS A 148 -8.86 -39.66 -7.30
N ASP A 149 -9.49 -39.01 -8.28
CA ASP A 149 -8.83 -38.36 -9.42
C ASP A 149 -8.69 -36.87 -9.18
N ALA A 150 -7.51 -36.48 -8.66
CA ALA A 150 -7.21 -35.12 -8.34
C ALA A 150 -7.33 -34.16 -9.54
N THR A 151 -7.10 -34.65 -10.76
CA THR A 151 -7.20 -33.82 -11.98
C THR A 151 -8.66 -33.53 -12.32
N THR A 152 -9.50 -34.53 -12.35
CA THR A 152 -10.94 -34.39 -12.61
C THR A 152 -11.61 -33.57 -11.54
N PHE A 153 -11.33 -33.84 -10.26
CA PHE A 153 -11.86 -33.04 -9.14
C PHE A 153 -11.50 -31.59 -9.26
N LYS A 154 -10.23 -31.25 -9.49
CA LYS A 154 -9.78 -29.86 -9.64
C LYS A 154 -10.45 -29.15 -10.79
N LYS A 155 -10.60 -29.80 -11.94
CA LYS A 155 -11.28 -29.23 -13.10
C LYS A 155 -12.71 -28.81 -12.76
N GLY A 156 -13.49 -29.67 -12.15
CA GLY A 156 -14.87 -29.38 -11.77
C GLY A 156 -14.96 -28.33 -10.67
N TYR A 157 -14.16 -28.45 -9.60
CA TYR A 157 -14.13 -27.49 -8.51
C TYR A 157 -13.69 -26.10 -8.98
N TYR A 158 -12.67 -25.99 -9.83
CA TYR A 158 -12.22 -24.72 -10.39
C TYR A 158 -13.27 -24.11 -11.32
N ALA A 159 -13.95 -24.93 -12.12
CA ALA A 159 -15.03 -24.47 -12.97
C ALA A 159 -16.16 -23.85 -12.15
N GLN A 160 -16.59 -24.47 -11.04
CA GLN A 160 -17.59 -23.93 -10.14
C GLN A 160 -17.17 -22.55 -9.56
N ILE A 161 -15.91 -22.42 -9.14
CA ILE A 161 -15.40 -21.13 -8.61
C ILE A 161 -15.34 -20.05 -9.70
N PHE A 162 -14.87 -20.39 -10.91
CA PHE A 162 -14.84 -19.43 -12.01
C PHE A 162 -16.24 -19.07 -12.51
N GLU A 163 -17.17 -20.01 -12.54
CA GLU A 163 -18.58 -19.76 -12.88
C GLU A 163 -19.18 -18.72 -11.93
N ASN A 164 -18.99 -18.92 -10.63
CA ASN A 164 -19.44 -18.01 -9.60
C ASN A 164 -18.80 -16.60 -9.75
N ALA A 165 -17.48 -16.55 -9.96
CA ALA A 165 -16.76 -15.30 -10.13
C ALA A 165 -17.19 -14.56 -11.42
N LEU A 166 -17.42 -15.25 -12.52
CA LEU A 166 -17.89 -14.68 -13.77
C LEU A 166 -19.33 -14.17 -13.65
N HIS A 167 -20.22 -14.92 -13.02
CA HIS A 167 -21.61 -14.54 -12.80
C HIS A 167 -21.75 -13.19 -12.12
N HIS A 168 -20.91 -12.93 -11.09
CA HIS A 168 -20.91 -11.63 -10.40
C HIS A 168 -20.14 -10.54 -11.13
N SER A 169 -19.20 -10.90 -11.99
CA SER A 169 -18.31 -9.94 -12.62
C SER A 169 -18.81 -9.42 -13.98
N THR A 170 -19.76 -10.11 -14.60
CA THR A 170 -20.28 -9.75 -15.93
C THR A 170 -21.68 -9.14 -15.87
N ASP A 171 -22.16 -8.75 -14.69
CA ASP A 171 -23.50 -8.18 -14.46
C ASP A 171 -24.63 -8.96 -15.17
N LYS A 172 -24.50 -10.29 -15.26
CA LYS A 172 -25.41 -11.20 -15.96
C LYS A 172 -25.53 -10.94 -17.48
N GLY A 173 -24.61 -10.19 -18.07
CA GLY A 173 -24.61 -9.95 -19.53
C GLY A 173 -24.17 -11.15 -20.36
N LEU A 174 -23.47 -12.11 -19.76
CA LEU A 174 -23.02 -13.35 -20.38
C LEU A 174 -24.13 -14.41 -20.25
N LYS A 175 -24.48 -15.08 -21.36
CA LYS A 175 -25.44 -16.18 -21.33
C LYS A 175 -24.91 -17.33 -20.47
N GLU A 176 -25.81 -18.04 -19.76
CA GLU A 176 -25.43 -19.04 -18.78
C GLU A 176 -24.60 -20.18 -19.37
N ASP A 177 -24.97 -20.68 -20.57
CA ASP A 177 -24.21 -21.73 -21.25
C ASP A 177 -22.78 -21.27 -21.61
N SER A 178 -22.64 -20.05 -22.15
CA SER A 178 -21.34 -19.46 -22.46
C SER A 178 -20.50 -19.18 -21.19
N LEU A 179 -21.15 -18.88 -20.09
CA LEU A 179 -20.52 -18.67 -18.79
C LEU A 179 -19.94 -19.99 -18.27
N LYS A 180 -20.71 -21.09 -18.33
CA LYS A 180 -20.25 -22.44 -17.92
C LYS A 180 -19.11 -22.93 -18.81
N GLU A 181 -19.22 -22.81 -20.13
CA GLU A 181 -18.15 -23.18 -21.06
C GLU A 181 -16.87 -22.38 -20.81
N THR A 182 -16.99 -21.08 -20.55
CA THR A 182 -15.84 -20.23 -20.25
C THR A 182 -15.19 -20.60 -18.92
N ALA A 183 -16.00 -20.83 -17.89
CA ALA A 183 -15.52 -21.26 -16.57
C ALA A 183 -14.78 -22.62 -16.67
N GLN A 184 -15.32 -23.57 -17.45
CA GLN A 184 -14.66 -24.86 -17.70
C GLN A 184 -13.33 -24.67 -18.45
N SER A 185 -13.29 -23.81 -19.46
CA SER A 185 -12.05 -23.49 -20.18
C SER A 185 -10.98 -22.89 -19.26
N PHE A 186 -11.36 -22.00 -18.36
CA PHE A 186 -10.42 -21.43 -17.37
C PHE A 186 -9.91 -22.48 -16.39
N ALA A 187 -10.79 -23.39 -15.95
CA ALA A 187 -10.42 -24.49 -15.07
C ALA A 187 -9.44 -25.47 -15.73
N ASP A 188 -9.69 -25.86 -16.98
CA ASP A 188 -8.81 -26.77 -17.74
C ASP A 188 -7.42 -26.15 -17.93
N ARG A 189 -7.36 -24.88 -18.33
CA ARG A 189 -6.11 -24.13 -18.46
C ARG A 189 -5.38 -23.96 -17.14
N LEU A 190 -6.10 -23.79 -16.03
CA LEU A 190 -5.47 -23.67 -14.72
C LEU A 190 -4.85 -24.97 -14.27
N VAL A 191 -5.51 -26.11 -14.50
CA VAL A 191 -4.95 -27.44 -14.23
C VAL A 191 -3.73 -27.73 -15.14
N GLU A 192 -3.77 -27.30 -16.41
CA GLU A 192 -2.60 -27.37 -17.30
C GLU A 192 -1.42 -26.55 -16.74
N ALA A 193 -1.70 -25.34 -16.26
CA ALA A 193 -0.66 -24.49 -15.66
C ALA A 193 -0.05 -25.12 -14.40
N GLU A 194 -0.85 -25.78 -13.56
CA GLU A 194 -0.34 -26.53 -12.40
C GLU A 194 0.55 -27.70 -12.84
N THR A 195 0.15 -28.45 -13.86
CA THR A 195 0.94 -29.55 -14.43
C THR A 195 2.29 -29.07 -14.98
N LYS A 196 2.29 -27.95 -15.73
CA LYS A 196 3.55 -27.32 -16.18
C LYS A 196 4.43 -26.88 -15.02
N ARG A 197 3.85 -26.35 -13.95
CA ARG A 197 4.57 -25.97 -12.73
C ARG A 197 5.20 -27.16 -12.03
N ALA A 198 4.47 -28.29 -11.95
CA ALA A 198 4.98 -29.55 -11.41
C ALA A 198 6.17 -30.07 -12.23
N ASN A 199 6.12 -29.93 -13.55
CA ASN A 199 7.18 -30.25 -14.50
C ASN A 199 8.29 -29.19 -14.60
N LYS A 200 8.35 -28.23 -13.64
CA LYS A 200 9.34 -27.15 -13.58
C LYS A 200 9.25 -26.10 -14.70
N ASP A 201 8.30 -26.17 -15.61
CA ASP A 201 8.01 -25.14 -16.62
C ASP A 201 7.22 -23.97 -16.01
N ARG A 202 7.91 -23.18 -15.19
CA ARG A 202 7.31 -21.99 -14.55
C ARG A 202 6.93 -20.91 -15.55
N LYS A 203 7.68 -20.78 -16.65
CA LYS A 203 7.45 -19.76 -17.67
C LYS A 203 6.17 -20.06 -18.46
N GLY A 204 6.00 -21.31 -18.88
CA GLY A 204 4.78 -21.78 -19.54
C GLY A 204 3.54 -21.67 -18.62
N ALA A 205 3.66 -22.11 -17.37
CA ALA A 205 2.59 -21.96 -16.38
C ALA A 205 2.16 -20.51 -16.18
N ASN A 206 3.11 -19.57 -16.00
CA ASN A 206 2.79 -18.16 -15.82
C ASN A 206 2.16 -17.52 -17.07
N LYS A 207 2.54 -17.96 -18.27
CA LYS A 207 1.92 -17.52 -19.53
C LYS A 207 0.44 -17.92 -19.59
N ILE A 208 0.12 -19.16 -19.20
CA ILE A 208 -1.27 -19.65 -19.18
C ILE A 208 -2.09 -18.87 -18.15
N ILE A 209 -1.59 -18.71 -16.92
CA ILE A 209 -2.26 -17.93 -15.87
C ILE A 209 -2.47 -16.47 -16.31
N GLY A 210 -1.47 -15.87 -16.95
CA GLY A 210 -1.59 -14.54 -17.53
C GLY A 210 -2.71 -14.44 -18.55
N GLY A 211 -2.82 -15.44 -19.44
CA GLY A 211 -3.90 -15.52 -20.42
C GLY A 211 -5.28 -15.68 -19.78
N ILE A 212 -5.43 -16.50 -18.71
CA ILE A 212 -6.71 -16.60 -17.98
C ILE A 212 -7.10 -15.23 -17.39
N VAL A 213 -6.14 -14.55 -16.76
CA VAL A 213 -6.40 -13.21 -16.20
C VAL A 213 -6.81 -12.21 -17.29
N GLU A 214 -6.12 -12.21 -18.42
CA GLU A 214 -6.42 -11.33 -19.55
C GLU A 214 -7.82 -11.59 -20.12
N ASP A 215 -8.17 -12.86 -20.36
CA ASP A 215 -9.48 -13.24 -20.89
C ASP A 215 -10.60 -12.90 -19.90
N TYR A 216 -10.40 -13.16 -18.61
CA TYR A 216 -11.34 -12.78 -17.56
C TYR A 216 -11.57 -11.25 -17.54
N MET A 217 -10.50 -10.48 -17.66
CA MET A 217 -10.57 -9.01 -17.69
C MET A 217 -11.27 -8.50 -18.95
N ASN A 218 -11.05 -9.15 -20.10
CA ASN A 218 -11.72 -8.82 -21.36
C ASN A 218 -13.23 -9.08 -21.28
N LEU A 219 -13.63 -10.23 -20.72
CA LEU A 219 -15.05 -10.53 -20.48
C LEU A 219 -15.71 -9.49 -19.57
N ARG A 220 -15.04 -9.09 -18.50
CA ARG A 220 -15.54 -8.03 -17.64
C ARG A 220 -15.66 -6.69 -18.37
N LYS A 221 -14.68 -6.31 -19.19
CA LYS A 221 -14.76 -5.09 -20.01
C LYS A 221 -15.95 -5.12 -20.96
N GLN A 222 -16.27 -6.29 -21.47
CA GLN A 222 -17.36 -6.46 -22.43
C GLN A 222 -18.74 -6.49 -21.77
N TYR A 223 -18.88 -7.10 -20.59
CA TYR A 223 -20.19 -7.43 -20.01
C TYR A 223 -20.46 -6.77 -18.65
N ALA A 224 -19.46 -6.16 -18.00
CA ALA A 224 -19.66 -5.43 -16.75
C ALA A 224 -19.93 -3.95 -16.98
N SER A 225 -20.60 -3.32 -16.02
CA SER A 225 -20.77 -1.87 -15.98
C SER A 225 -19.40 -1.15 -16.01
N PRO A 226 -19.26 -0.03 -16.72
CA PRO A 226 -18.02 0.77 -16.72
C PRO A 226 -17.54 1.23 -15.35
N SER A 227 -18.45 1.35 -14.37
CA SER A 227 -18.15 1.70 -12.98
C SER A 227 -17.65 0.53 -12.15
N ALA A 228 -17.76 -0.72 -12.63
CA ALA A 228 -17.30 -1.90 -11.90
C ALA A 228 -15.77 -1.88 -11.69
N ASN A 229 -15.33 -2.38 -10.55
CA ASN A 229 -13.90 -2.56 -10.28
C ASN A 229 -13.31 -3.60 -11.23
N GLU A 230 -12.37 -3.20 -12.09
CA GLU A 230 -11.79 -4.07 -13.14
C GLU A 230 -11.09 -5.32 -12.62
N PHE A 231 -10.52 -5.26 -11.41
CA PHE A 231 -9.76 -6.35 -10.83
C PHE A 231 -10.55 -7.20 -9.82
N GLY A 232 -11.83 -6.86 -9.60
CA GLY A 232 -12.66 -7.59 -8.65
C GLY A 232 -13.13 -8.93 -9.21
N ALA A 233 -12.99 -9.98 -8.43
CA ALA A 233 -13.71 -11.22 -8.54
C ALA A 233 -14.54 -11.39 -7.27
N VAL A 234 -15.78 -11.84 -7.40
CA VAL A 234 -16.69 -12.02 -6.27
C VAL A 234 -17.14 -13.47 -6.24
N ILE A 235 -17.07 -14.10 -5.07
CA ILE A 235 -17.44 -15.50 -4.87
C ILE A 235 -18.47 -15.59 -3.76
N ASP A 236 -19.53 -16.34 -3.97
CA ASP A 236 -20.54 -16.63 -2.96
C ASP A 236 -19.99 -17.57 -1.88
N ILE A 237 -20.49 -17.40 -0.68
CA ILE A 237 -20.24 -18.32 0.43
C ILE A 237 -21.45 -19.26 0.51
N PRO A 238 -21.29 -20.56 0.31
CA PRO A 238 -22.39 -21.49 0.33
C PRO A 238 -23.26 -21.35 1.57
N GLY A 239 -24.58 -21.28 1.37
CA GLY A 239 -25.56 -21.15 2.47
C GLY A 239 -25.56 -19.80 3.21
N LYS A 240 -24.92 -18.75 2.68
CA LYS A 240 -24.91 -17.41 3.29
C LYS A 240 -25.10 -16.33 2.23
N ASP A 241 -25.81 -15.25 2.59
CA ASP A 241 -25.95 -14.04 1.74
C ASP A 241 -24.64 -13.21 1.61
N LYS A 242 -23.52 -13.79 1.98
CA LYS A 242 -22.23 -13.10 2.00
C LYS A 242 -21.37 -13.55 0.87
N LYS A 243 -20.56 -12.60 0.37
CA LYS A 243 -19.67 -12.78 -0.76
C LYS A 243 -18.24 -12.40 -0.39
N LEU A 244 -17.28 -13.07 -1.01
CA LEU A 244 -15.86 -12.71 -0.94
C LEU A 244 -15.50 -11.89 -2.18
N GLY A 245 -15.21 -10.62 -1.99
CA GLY A 245 -14.58 -9.79 -3.04
C GLY A 245 -13.06 -9.93 -2.99
N THR A 246 -12.45 -10.20 -4.13
CA THR A 246 -10.99 -10.35 -4.24
C THR A 246 -10.49 -10.00 -5.65
N ASN A 247 -9.18 -9.94 -5.84
CA ASN A 247 -8.57 -9.78 -7.15
C ASN A 247 -8.46 -11.15 -7.84
N ILE A 248 -8.70 -11.21 -9.16
CA ILE A 248 -8.67 -12.47 -9.92
C ILE A 248 -7.31 -13.20 -9.83
N LYS A 249 -6.19 -12.49 -9.81
CA LYS A 249 -4.86 -13.13 -9.63
C LYS A 249 -4.74 -13.75 -8.25
N THR A 250 -5.20 -13.05 -7.22
CA THR A 250 -5.21 -13.55 -5.84
C THR A 250 -6.14 -14.74 -5.70
N LEU A 251 -7.30 -14.71 -6.37
CA LEU A 251 -8.22 -15.85 -6.41
C LEU A 251 -7.55 -17.09 -7.00
N ILE A 252 -6.98 -16.98 -8.21
CA ILE A 252 -6.29 -18.08 -8.88
C ILE A 252 -5.18 -18.66 -8.00
N GLN A 253 -4.37 -17.79 -7.40
CA GLN A 253 -3.30 -18.24 -6.50
C GLN A 253 -3.84 -18.96 -5.27
N SER A 254 -4.86 -18.37 -4.61
CA SER A 254 -5.46 -18.97 -3.43
C SER A 254 -6.14 -20.31 -3.75
N LEU A 255 -6.81 -20.38 -4.89
CA LEU A 255 -7.49 -21.58 -5.38
C LEU A 255 -6.50 -22.72 -5.60
N THR A 256 -5.39 -22.48 -6.30
CA THR A 256 -4.35 -23.48 -6.54
C THR A 256 -3.60 -23.87 -5.25
N ASP A 257 -3.22 -22.88 -4.43
CA ASP A 257 -2.49 -23.13 -3.18
C ASP A 257 -3.35 -23.87 -2.14
N TYR A 258 -4.67 -23.62 -2.11
CA TYR A 258 -5.61 -24.27 -1.21
C TYR A 258 -5.95 -25.70 -1.65
N SER A 259 -6.40 -25.87 -2.89
CA SER A 259 -6.96 -27.15 -3.38
C SER A 259 -5.95 -28.30 -3.37
N GLY A 260 -4.68 -28.04 -3.67
CA GLY A 260 -3.62 -29.04 -3.63
C GLY A 260 -3.46 -29.65 -2.23
N ASP A 261 -3.34 -28.79 -1.22
CA ASP A 261 -3.18 -29.25 0.17
C ASP A 261 -4.46 -29.91 0.72
N ALA A 262 -5.65 -29.37 0.35
CA ALA A 262 -6.94 -29.91 0.78
C ALA A 262 -7.14 -31.33 0.24
N LEU A 263 -6.96 -31.54 -1.07
CA LEU A 263 -7.06 -32.87 -1.68
C LEU A 263 -6.08 -33.88 -1.11
N GLN A 264 -4.82 -33.47 -0.90
CA GLN A 264 -3.83 -34.34 -0.28
C GLN A 264 -4.26 -34.79 1.11
N LYS A 265 -4.81 -33.86 1.91
CA LYS A 265 -5.26 -34.16 3.28
C LYS A 265 -6.49 -35.05 3.30
N VAL A 266 -7.47 -34.77 2.42
CA VAL A 266 -8.69 -35.56 2.29
C VAL A 266 -8.35 -36.99 1.85
N ASN A 267 -7.56 -37.15 0.77
CA ASN A 267 -7.15 -38.49 0.27
C ASN A 267 -6.36 -39.27 1.32
N LYS A 268 -5.46 -38.62 2.07
CA LYS A 268 -4.73 -39.27 3.17
C LYS A 268 -5.65 -39.72 4.30
N LYS A 269 -6.74 -39.01 4.57
CA LYS A 269 -7.72 -39.38 5.63
C LYS A 269 -8.59 -40.52 5.15
N LEU A 270 -9.11 -40.45 3.91
CA LEU A 270 -9.93 -41.50 3.30
C LEU A 270 -9.15 -42.83 3.11
N ALA A 271 -7.85 -42.77 2.83
CA ALA A 271 -7.00 -43.96 2.78
C ALA A 271 -6.85 -44.67 4.13
N LYS A 272 -7.04 -43.94 5.25
CA LYS A 272 -6.99 -44.49 6.60
C LYS A 272 -8.37 -44.90 7.11
N ASP A 273 -9.42 -44.20 6.69
CA ASP A 273 -10.79 -44.39 7.13
C ASP A 273 -11.70 -44.01 5.95
N ALA A 274 -12.12 -45.02 5.18
CA ALA A 274 -12.97 -44.84 4.01
C ALA A 274 -14.39 -44.34 4.37
N SER A 275 -14.81 -44.45 5.64
CA SER A 275 -16.12 -44.02 6.13
C SER A 275 -16.09 -42.60 6.70
N ALA A 276 -14.92 -41.91 6.67
CA ALA A 276 -14.80 -40.58 7.22
C ALA A 276 -15.70 -39.57 6.49
N ASP A 277 -16.47 -38.80 7.26
CA ASP A 277 -17.30 -37.73 6.71
C ASP A 277 -16.42 -36.63 6.09
N LEU A 278 -16.56 -36.46 4.78
CA LEU A 278 -15.78 -35.52 3.97
C LEU A 278 -15.92 -34.09 4.45
N LYS A 279 -17.15 -33.70 4.80
CA LYS A 279 -17.42 -32.34 5.26
C LYS A 279 -16.64 -32.04 6.55
N THR A 280 -16.71 -32.94 7.51
CA THR A 280 -15.95 -32.83 8.77
C THR A 280 -14.43 -32.83 8.54
N VAL A 281 -13.94 -33.64 7.60
CA VAL A 281 -12.50 -33.68 7.26
C VAL A 281 -12.04 -32.34 6.70
N VAL A 282 -12.80 -31.76 5.79
CA VAL A 282 -12.50 -30.45 5.18
C VAL A 282 -12.62 -29.32 6.18
N GLU A 283 -13.67 -29.31 7.00
CA GLU A 283 -13.86 -28.33 8.06
C GLU A 283 -12.68 -28.33 9.04
N ASN A 284 -12.26 -29.50 9.52
CA ASN A 284 -11.11 -29.63 10.42
C ASN A 284 -9.80 -29.15 9.73
N PHE A 285 -9.64 -29.43 8.45
CA PHE A 285 -8.52 -28.92 7.67
C PHE A 285 -8.54 -27.39 7.60
N ASN A 286 -9.70 -26.78 7.32
CA ASN A 286 -9.87 -25.34 7.23
C ASN A 286 -9.58 -24.65 8.57
N LEU A 287 -10.11 -25.16 9.68
CA LEU A 287 -9.85 -24.62 11.02
C LEU A 287 -8.36 -24.68 11.37
N HIS A 288 -7.72 -25.82 11.06
CA HIS A 288 -6.28 -25.97 11.32
C HIS A 288 -5.44 -25.03 10.45
N ARG A 289 -5.77 -24.88 9.16
CA ARG A 289 -5.04 -24.00 8.25
C ARG A 289 -5.24 -22.52 8.59
N ALA A 290 -6.47 -22.11 8.93
CA ALA A 290 -6.74 -20.76 9.40
C ALA A 290 -5.95 -20.44 10.68
N GLY A 291 -5.94 -21.36 11.64
CA GLY A 291 -5.15 -21.20 12.87
C GLY A 291 -3.65 -21.13 12.62
N THR A 292 -3.12 -21.98 11.76
CA THR A 292 -1.70 -21.95 11.35
C THR A 292 -1.36 -20.60 10.68
N ARG A 293 -2.25 -20.11 9.81
CA ARG A 293 -2.08 -18.82 9.15
C ARG A 293 -2.06 -17.67 10.15
N VAL A 294 -2.94 -17.67 11.14
CA VAL A 294 -2.96 -16.67 12.23
C VAL A 294 -1.67 -16.70 13.05
N LEU A 295 -1.20 -17.89 13.44
CA LEU A 295 0.06 -18.02 14.17
C LEU A 295 1.27 -17.56 13.33
N ALA A 296 1.29 -17.92 12.05
CA ALA A 296 2.31 -17.43 11.13
C ALA A 296 2.29 -15.90 11.03
N ASN A 297 1.09 -15.33 10.97
CA ASN A 297 0.90 -13.88 10.93
C ASN A 297 1.41 -13.19 12.21
N LEU A 298 1.10 -13.74 13.38
CA LEU A 298 1.64 -13.25 14.65
C LEU A 298 3.18 -13.38 14.70
N GLY A 299 3.73 -14.47 14.19
CA GLY A 299 5.17 -14.65 14.05
C GLY A 299 5.81 -13.61 13.13
N MET A 300 5.17 -13.28 12.00
CA MET A 300 5.61 -12.22 11.10
C MET A 300 5.60 -10.85 11.79
N TRP A 301 4.53 -10.52 12.52
CA TRP A 301 4.45 -9.31 13.32
C TRP A 301 5.57 -9.23 14.36
N SER A 302 5.78 -10.31 15.11
CA SER A 302 6.87 -10.38 16.11
C SER A 302 8.25 -10.20 15.48
N ALA A 303 8.49 -10.80 14.33
CA ALA A 303 9.73 -10.66 13.60
C ALA A 303 9.95 -9.22 13.08
N VAL A 304 8.93 -8.60 12.52
CA VAL A 304 8.98 -7.21 12.03
C VAL A 304 9.21 -6.26 13.21
N VAL A 305 8.42 -6.36 14.28
CA VAL A 305 8.57 -5.52 15.47
C VAL A 305 9.95 -5.70 16.11
N GLY A 306 10.39 -6.96 16.31
CA GLY A 306 11.71 -7.27 16.84
C GLY A 306 12.84 -6.67 15.97
N PHE A 307 12.70 -6.76 14.64
CA PHE A 307 13.67 -6.14 13.75
C PHE A 307 13.71 -4.61 13.87
N TYR A 308 12.52 -3.96 13.96
CA TYR A 308 12.46 -2.52 14.15
C TYR A 308 13.13 -2.03 15.43
N THR A 309 13.09 -2.81 16.52
CA THR A 309 13.82 -2.47 17.75
C THR A 309 15.34 -2.58 17.59
N LEU A 310 15.82 -3.39 16.63
CA LEU A 310 17.25 -3.54 16.35
C LEU A 310 17.79 -2.48 15.37
N ILE A 311 16.95 -1.85 14.56
CA ILE A 311 17.37 -0.86 13.56
C ILE A 311 18.27 0.24 14.16
N PRO A 312 17.92 0.87 15.30
CA PRO A 312 18.79 1.88 15.92
C PRO A 312 20.20 1.38 16.23
N LYS A 313 20.34 0.15 16.67
CA LYS A 313 21.64 -0.46 16.93
C LYS A 313 22.41 -0.70 15.63
N LEU A 314 21.73 -1.21 14.59
CA LEU A 314 22.34 -1.54 13.29
C LEU A 314 22.88 -0.31 12.56
N TYR A 315 22.14 0.78 12.47
CA TYR A 315 22.62 1.97 11.75
C TYR A 315 23.66 2.76 12.53
N ASN A 316 23.71 2.60 13.86
CA ASN A 316 24.73 3.25 14.70
C ASN A 316 26.02 2.40 14.85
N MET A 317 26.04 1.15 14.39
CA MET A 317 27.24 0.30 14.45
C MET A 317 28.40 0.94 13.68
N GLY A 318 29.56 1.05 14.37
CA GLY A 318 30.80 1.57 13.80
C GLY A 318 30.81 3.08 13.57
N LEU A 319 29.87 3.84 14.14
CA LEU A 319 29.96 5.30 14.19
C LEU A 319 31.08 5.72 15.18
N LYS A 320 32.08 6.43 14.65
CA LYS A 320 33.15 7.06 15.45
C LYS A 320 32.79 8.47 15.86
N GLN A 321 31.97 9.15 15.03
CA GLN A 321 31.51 10.51 15.28
C GLN A 321 30.12 10.50 15.92
N ASP A 322 29.92 11.39 16.84
CA ASP A 322 28.60 11.61 17.44
C ASP A 322 27.57 12.10 16.43
N PRO A 323 26.35 11.57 16.41
CA PRO A 323 25.28 12.04 15.53
C PRO A 323 24.78 13.49 15.80
N GLY A 324 25.54 14.33 16.49
CA GLY A 324 25.31 15.77 16.58
C GLY A 324 24.48 16.23 17.77
N LEU A 325 24.08 15.33 18.67
CA LEU A 325 23.41 15.66 19.94
C LEU A 325 24.26 15.30 21.18
N LYS A 326 25.29 14.46 21.03
CA LYS A 326 26.27 14.18 22.09
C LYS A 326 27.13 15.42 22.35
N GLY A 327 27.20 15.82 23.57
CA GLY A 327 27.85 17.06 24.00
C GLY A 327 26.88 18.21 24.24
N LEU A 328 25.60 18.06 23.87
CA LEU A 328 24.53 19.00 24.22
C LEU A 328 23.64 18.48 25.37
N VAL A 329 23.72 17.19 25.69
CA VAL A 329 22.99 16.54 26.80
C VAL A 329 23.95 15.67 27.60
N GLU A 330 24.07 15.87 28.86
CA GLU A 330 24.89 15.05 29.76
C GLU A 330 24.27 13.65 29.92
N GLU A 331 25.16 12.61 30.02
CA GLU A 331 24.76 11.20 30.01
C GLU A 331 23.94 10.73 31.23
N GLU A 332 23.72 11.55 32.24
CA GLU A 332 23.18 11.13 33.54
C GLU A 332 21.65 10.85 33.55
N GLU A 333 20.87 11.42 32.66
CA GLU A 333 19.40 11.23 32.69
C GLU A 333 18.90 9.95 31.98
N VAL A 334 19.74 9.28 31.19
CA VAL A 334 19.32 8.12 30.36
C VAL A 334 19.17 6.83 31.18
N SER A 335 19.69 6.79 32.41
CA SER A 335 19.84 5.54 33.13
C SER A 335 18.57 5.00 33.81
N SER A 336 17.58 5.83 34.10
CA SER A 336 16.45 5.43 34.95
C SER A 336 15.36 4.65 34.20
N VAL A 337 14.97 5.09 33.01
CA VAL A 337 13.87 4.46 32.25
C VAL A 337 14.37 3.18 31.54
N ALA A 338 15.57 3.20 30.98
CA ALA A 338 16.17 2.02 30.36
C ALA A 338 16.42 0.91 31.40
N LYS A 339 16.87 1.26 32.60
CA LYS A 339 17.02 0.31 33.73
C LYS A 339 15.69 -0.22 34.25
N GLN A 340 14.62 0.57 34.25
CA GLN A 340 13.29 0.11 34.63
C GLN A 340 12.71 -0.87 33.63
N LEU A 341 12.94 -0.67 32.32
CA LEU A 341 12.51 -1.61 31.28
C LEU A 341 13.30 -2.92 31.31
N GLU A 342 14.62 -2.85 31.53
CA GLU A 342 15.48 -4.04 31.64
C GLU A 342 15.19 -4.86 32.91
N ASN A 343 14.82 -4.22 34.01
CA ASN A 343 14.38 -4.90 35.23
C ASN A 343 12.99 -5.54 35.09
N ASN A 344 12.07 -4.96 34.31
CA ASN A 344 10.78 -5.55 34.00
C ASN A 344 10.86 -6.76 33.06
N GLU A 345 11.90 -6.84 32.19
CA GLU A 345 12.12 -8.03 31.36
C GLU A 345 12.72 -9.20 32.16
N LYS A 346 13.55 -8.93 33.18
CA LYS A 346 14.15 -9.97 34.04
C LYS A 346 13.18 -10.60 35.04
N SER A 347 12.04 -9.97 35.32
CA SER A 347 11.04 -10.49 36.27
C SER A 347 9.93 -11.34 35.63
N LYS A 348 9.93 -11.54 34.32
CA LYS A 348 9.02 -12.49 33.70
C LYS A 348 9.61 -13.88 33.78
N ASP A 349 9.22 -14.60 34.84
CA ASP A 349 9.36 -16.04 34.93
C ASP A 349 9.00 -16.71 33.63
N LYS A 350 9.96 -17.44 33.07
CA LYS A 350 9.73 -18.37 31.96
C LYS A 350 8.77 -19.44 32.44
N LYS A 351 7.46 -19.18 32.37
CA LYS A 351 6.49 -20.26 32.36
C LYS A 351 6.67 -20.98 31.03
N ASP A 352 7.33 -22.12 31.09
CA ASP A 352 7.31 -23.09 30.00
C ASP A 352 5.87 -23.42 29.67
N VAL A 353 5.35 -22.81 28.60
CA VAL A 353 4.06 -23.16 28.03
C VAL A 353 4.26 -24.48 27.31
N SER A 354 4.01 -25.56 28.04
CA SER A 354 3.93 -26.90 27.46
C SER A 354 2.86 -26.93 26.39
N PHE A 355 3.26 -27.05 25.12
CA PHE A 355 2.37 -27.24 23.99
C PHE A 355 1.79 -28.68 23.88
N GLY A 356 1.46 -29.28 24.99
CA GLY A 356 0.68 -30.52 25.04
C GLY A 356 -0.74 -30.26 24.54
N GLY A 357 -1.03 -30.67 23.30
CA GLY A 357 -2.33 -30.45 22.65
C GLY A 357 -2.36 -29.38 21.55
N ALA A 358 -1.21 -29.07 20.96
CA ALA A 358 -1.05 -28.02 19.95
C ALA A 358 -2.09 -28.04 18.80
N GLY A 359 -2.52 -29.23 18.33
CA GLY A 359 -3.49 -29.34 17.26
C GLY A 359 -4.88 -28.80 17.62
N GLY A 360 -5.37 -29.06 18.83
CA GLY A 360 -6.68 -28.55 19.31
C GLY A 360 -6.65 -27.03 19.52
N THR A 361 -5.55 -26.49 20.06
CA THR A 361 -5.37 -25.05 20.25
C THR A 361 -5.31 -24.31 18.91
N ILE A 362 -4.58 -24.83 17.92
CA ILE A 362 -4.49 -24.24 16.58
C ILE A 362 -5.87 -24.18 15.92
N SER A 363 -6.65 -25.27 16.00
CA SER A 363 -8.01 -25.29 15.43
C SER A 363 -8.96 -24.33 16.12
N ARG A 364 -8.85 -24.11 17.44
CA ARG A 364 -9.63 -23.09 18.18
C ARG A 364 -9.28 -21.67 17.74
N ILE A 365 -7.99 -21.38 17.53
CA ILE A 365 -7.54 -20.10 16.97
C ILE A 365 -8.13 -19.91 15.57
N GLY A 366 -8.13 -20.96 14.75
CA GLY A 366 -8.71 -20.95 13.41
C GLY A 366 -10.22 -20.69 13.44
N ASP A 367 -10.95 -21.34 14.32
CA ASP A 367 -12.39 -21.12 14.53
C ASP A 367 -12.68 -19.65 14.91
N THR A 368 -11.92 -19.11 15.86
CA THR A 368 -12.02 -17.68 16.23
C THR A 368 -11.75 -16.75 15.07
N ALA A 369 -10.75 -17.06 14.23
CA ALA A 369 -10.40 -16.25 13.08
C ALA A 369 -11.41 -16.33 11.93
N ILE A 370 -12.03 -17.47 11.71
CA ILE A 370 -13.08 -17.66 10.70
C ILE A 370 -14.37 -16.96 11.10
N LYS A 371 -14.72 -16.98 12.39
CA LYS A 371 -15.90 -16.31 12.92
C LYS A 371 -15.84 -14.80 12.67
N GLU A 372 -16.97 -14.19 12.39
CA GLU A 372 -17.08 -12.76 12.07
C GLU A 372 -17.19 -11.85 13.32
N GLY A 373 -16.89 -12.36 14.50
CA GLY A 373 -16.83 -11.61 15.75
C GLY A 373 -15.67 -10.61 15.80
N GLY A 374 -15.67 -9.71 16.77
CA GLY A 374 -14.70 -8.62 16.91
C GLY A 374 -13.23 -9.06 16.80
N ILE A 375 -12.83 -10.13 17.48
CA ILE A 375 -11.47 -10.67 17.44
C ILE A 375 -11.14 -11.26 16.06
N GLY A 376 -12.04 -12.04 15.44
CA GLY A 376 -11.85 -12.60 14.12
C GLY A 376 -11.65 -11.50 13.06
N LYS A 377 -12.45 -10.44 13.13
CA LYS A 377 -12.32 -9.28 12.23
C LYS A 377 -10.98 -8.54 12.45
N LEU A 378 -10.54 -8.40 13.69
CA LEU A 378 -9.25 -7.82 14.03
C LEU A 378 -8.11 -8.65 13.45
N LEU A 379 -8.08 -9.97 13.67
CA LEU A 379 -7.04 -10.86 13.15
C LEU A 379 -6.93 -10.79 11.62
N LYS A 380 -8.07 -10.72 10.91
CA LYS A 380 -8.13 -10.57 9.45
C LYS A 380 -7.58 -9.22 8.97
N ASN A 381 -7.88 -8.13 9.69
CA ASN A 381 -7.39 -6.79 9.33
C ASN A 381 -5.87 -6.66 9.48
N PHE A 382 -5.27 -7.45 10.37
CA PHE A 382 -3.82 -7.46 10.60
C PHE A 382 -3.07 -8.55 9.82
N GLU A 383 -3.73 -9.21 8.88
CA GLU A 383 -3.13 -10.27 8.09
C GLU A 383 -2.22 -9.71 6.98
N PHE A 384 -1.00 -10.26 6.86
CA PHE A 384 -0.10 -9.93 5.76
C PHE A 384 -0.58 -10.59 4.46
N ASN A 385 -0.63 -9.82 3.37
CA ASN A 385 -0.94 -10.29 2.04
C ASN A 385 0.35 -10.35 1.19
N GLY A 386 1.12 -11.43 1.33
CA GLY A 386 2.44 -11.49 0.74
C GLY A 386 3.35 -10.38 1.30
N ALA A 387 3.81 -9.50 0.43
CA ALA A 387 4.60 -8.33 0.79
C ALA A 387 3.77 -7.09 1.17
N SER A 388 2.44 -7.18 1.21
CA SER A 388 1.58 -6.05 1.54
C SER A 388 0.80 -6.29 2.83
N MET A 389 0.28 -5.22 3.39
CA MET A 389 -0.60 -5.26 4.56
C MET A 389 -1.74 -4.24 4.39
N SER A 390 -2.79 -4.40 5.16
CA SER A 390 -3.91 -3.47 5.18
C SER A 390 -3.50 -2.10 5.75
N VAL A 391 -4.28 -1.05 5.45
CA VAL A 391 -4.05 0.28 6.03
C VAL A 391 -4.10 0.26 7.56
N PRO A 392 -5.06 -0.41 8.23
CA PRO A 392 -5.04 -0.54 9.68
C PRO A 392 -3.78 -1.23 10.20
N ALA A 393 -3.30 -2.28 9.54
CA ALA A 393 -2.06 -2.95 9.92
C ALA A 393 -0.84 -2.01 9.77
N MET A 394 -0.77 -1.24 8.70
CA MET A 394 0.29 -0.26 8.49
C MET A 394 0.26 0.87 9.52
N LEU A 395 -0.92 1.40 9.84
CA LEU A 395 -1.07 2.39 10.91
C LEU A 395 -0.58 1.84 12.25
N THR A 396 -0.94 0.61 12.58
CA THR A 396 -0.49 -0.05 13.82
C THR A 396 1.03 -0.27 13.81
N LEU A 397 1.62 -0.67 12.68
CA LEU A 397 3.06 -0.79 12.56
C LEU A 397 3.75 0.55 12.82
N LEU A 398 3.34 1.60 12.14
CA LEU A 398 3.98 2.91 12.22
C LEU A 398 3.75 3.58 13.59
N PHE A 399 2.50 3.68 14.03
CA PHE A 399 2.16 4.40 15.25
C PHE A 399 2.22 3.54 16.52
N GLY A 400 2.05 2.21 16.40
CA GLY A 400 2.11 1.30 17.55
C GLY A 400 3.50 0.73 17.82
N PHE A 401 4.29 0.49 16.78
CA PHE A 401 5.56 -0.22 16.92
C PHE A 401 6.80 0.55 16.45
N CYS A 402 6.69 1.42 15.45
CA CYS A 402 7.82 2.25 15.02
C CYS A 402 8.00 3.49 15.88
N PHE A 403 6.90 4.20 16.15
CA PHE A 403 6.92 5.48 16.87
C PHE A 403 7.29 5.30 18.36
N PRO A 404 6.63 4.43 19.16
CA PRO A 404 6.86 4.39 20.61
C PRO A 404 8.31 4.09 21.01
N PRO A 405 9.02 3.12 20.41
CA PRO A 405 10.42 2.88 20.77
C PRO A 405 11.32 4.08 20.53
N ARG A 406 11.08 4.85 19.46
CA ARG A 406 11.82 6.07 19.17
C ARG A 406 11.52 7.17 20.19
N TYR A 407 10.24 7.35 20.50
CA TYR A 407 9.77 8.36 21.44
C TYR A 407 10.25 8.10 22.87
N ILE A 408 10.18 6.84 23.32
CA ILE A 408 10.60 6.43 24.68
C ILE A 408 12.14 6.51 24.83
N ASN A 409 12.90 6.14 23.80
CA ASN A 409 14.37 6.17 23.82
C ASN A 409 14.96 7.54 23.45
N ALA A 410 14.13 8.59 23.36
CA ALA A 410 14.63 9.96 23.18
C ALA A 410 15.40 10.41 24.40
N LYS A 411 16.53 11.11 24.17
CA LYS A 411 17.49 11.51 25.21
C LYS A 411 17.06 12.78 25.96
N SER A 412 16.11 13.56 25.41
CA SER A 412 15.58 14.77 26.04
C SER A 412 14.11 14.98 25.68
N ASP A 413 13.42 15.85 26.42
CA ASP A 413 12.02 16.24 26.14
C ASP A 413 11.90 17.00 24.81
N GLU A 414 12.92 17.75 24.43
CA GLU A 414 13.01 18.44 23.15
C GLU A 414 13.11 17.44 22.02
N GLU A 415 13.92 16.40 22.15
CA GLU A 415 14.03 15.30 21.17
C GLU A 415 12.74 14.50 21.09
N ARG A 416 12.04 14.26 22.23
CA ARG A 416 10.72 13.61 22.22
C ARG A 416 9.70 14.41 21.42
N LYS A 417 9.65 15.74 21.62
CA LYS A 417 8.77 16.63 20.85
C LYS A 417 9.12 16.59 19.36
N GLU A 418 10.42 16.61 19.03
CA GLU A 418 10.88 16.49 17.65
C GLU A 418 10.40 15.19 17.01
N ILE A 419 10.66 14.05 17.66
CA ILE A 419 10.24 12.74 17.17
C ILE A 419 8.72 12.68 17.01
N GLY A 420 7.96 13.21 18.00
CA GLY A 420 6.52 13.26 17.95
C GLY A 420 6.01 14.00 16.71
N VAL A 421 6.44 15.23 16.50
CA VAL A 421 6.00 16.04 15.35
C VAL A 421 6.47 15.44 14.04
N ARG A 422 7.75 15.08 13.94
CA ARG A 422 8.35 14.58 12.71
C ARG A 422 7.76 13.26 12.27
N ASP A 423 7.73 12.26 13.16
CA ASP A 423 7.33 10.90 12.79
C ASP A 423 5.82 10.83 12.52
N ILE A 424 4.98 11.45 13.35
CA ILE A 424 3.52 11.48 13.12
C ILE A 424 3.19 12.15 11.78
N THR A 425 3.78 13.33 11.52
CA THR A 425 3.53 14.07 10.28
C THR A 425 4.08 13.32 9.07
N SER A 426 5.28 12.73 9.17
CA SER A 426 5.89 11.94 8.09
C SER A 426 5.07 10.71 7.75
N PHE A 427 4.64 9.94 8.76
CA PHE A 427 3.80 8.76 8.53
C PHE A 427 2.46 9.12 7.90
N THR A 428 1.84 10.20 8.34
CA THR A 428 0.60 10.72 7.74
C THR A 428 0.84 11.14 6.28
N ALA A 429 1.93 11.83 6.00
CA ALA A 429 2.29 12.24 4.65
C ALA A 429 2.56 11.05 3.71
N ILE A 430 3.28 10.02 4.17
CA ILE A 430 3.51 8.80 3.39
C ILE A 430 2.19 8.08 3.09
N LEU A 431 1.35 7.89 4.10
CA LEU A 431 0.14 7.09 3.95
C LEU A 431 -0.93 7.78 3.09
N PHE A 432 -1.06 9.08 3.21
CA PHE A 432 -2.18 9.82 2.63
C PHE A 432 -1.77 10.99 1.72
N GLY A 433 -0.61 11.60 1.98
CA GLY A 433 -0.21 12.85 1.32
C GLY A 433 -0.02 12.70 -0.18
N ALA A 434 0.65 11.66 -0.65
CA ALA A 434 0.90 11.47 -2.08
C ALA A 434 -0.39 11.33 -2.89
N LYS A 435 -1.34 10.53 -2.40
CA LYS A 435 -2.65 10.34 -3.05
C LYS A 435 -3.48 11.62 -3.01
N ALA A 436 -3.49 12.32 -1.88
CA ALA A 436 -4.21 13.59 -1.72
C ALA A 436 -3.69 14.66 -2.70
N LEU A 437 -2.37 14.79 -2.81
CA LEU A 437 -1.74 15.72 -3.75
C LEU A 437 -2.00 15.33 -5.20
N SER A 438 -1.84 14.06 -5.55
CA SER A 438 -2.12 13.56 -6.90
C SER A 438 -3.56 13.83 -7.31
N ARG A 439 -4.52 13.62 -6.41
CA ARG A 439 -5.92 13.95 -6.65
C ARG A 439 -6.12 15.45 -6.80
N GLY A 440 -5.54 16.27 -5.94
CA GLY A 440 -5.64 17.73 -6.03
C GLY A 440 -5.15 18.25 -7.38
N PHE A 441 -4.02 17.73 -7.88
CA PHE A 441 -3.52 18.03 -9.22
C PHE A 441 -4.48 17.56 -10.32
N SER A 442 -4.99 16.34 -10.19
CA SER A 442 -5.94 15.79 -11.17
C SER A 442 -7.25 16.58 -11.20
N ASP A 443 -7.79 16.99 -10.03
CA ASP A 443 -9.00 17.82 -9.95
C ASP A 443 -8.79 19.22 -10.54
N ALA A 444 -7.66 19.85 -10.25
CA ALA A 444 -7.29 21.14 -10.82
C ALA A 444 -7.18 21.05 -12.35
N PHE A 445 -6.50 20.00 -12.83
CA PHE A 445 -6.33 19.79 -14.25
C PHE A 445 -7.63 19.41 -14.97
N ALA A 446 -8.52 18.63 -14.34
CA ALA A 446 -9.84 18.31 -14.87
C ALA A 446 -10.66 19.58 -15.13
N LYS A 447 -10.61 20.55 -14.22
CA LYS A 447 -11.26 21.86 -14.42
C LYS A 447 -10.68 22.63 -15.60
N MET A 448 -9.39 22.51 -15.88
CA MET A 448 -8.73 23.20 -16.97
C MET A 448 -8.91 22.49 -18.31
N SER A 449 -8.71 21.18 -18.35
CA SER A 449 -8.63 20.37 -19.58
C SER A 449 -9.92 19.61 -19.91
N GLY A 450 -10.79 19.43 -18.96
CA GLY A 450 -11.98 18.58 -19.10
C GLY A 450 -11.73 17.08 -18.89
N LEU A 451 -10.47 16.65 -18.70
CA LEU A 451 -10.13 15.25 -18.45
C LEU A 451 -10.52 14.83 -17.04
N ALA A 452 -11.14 13.67 -16.91
CA ALA A 452 -11.37 13.03 -15.62
C ALA A 452 -10.26 12.00 -15.34
N LEU A 453 -9.37 12.30 -14.43
CA LEU A 453 -8.26 11.43 -14.02
C LEU A 453 -8.50 10.78 -12.64
N ASN A 454 -9.64 11.05 -12.02
CA ASN A 454 -10.02 10.52 -10.71
C ASN A 454 -11.29 9.69 -10.80
N ILE A 455 -11.38 8.68 -9.95
CA ILE A 455 -12.65 8.03 -9.62
C ILE A 455 -13.18 8.69 -8.36
N LYS A 456 -14.38 9.28 -8.44
CA LYS A 456 -15.03 9.81 -7.25
C LYS A 456 -15.55 8.65 -6.40
N PRO A 457 -15.37 8.68 -5.07
CA PRO A 457 -15.98 7.69 -4.18
C PRO A 457 -17.52 7.74 -4.32
N GLU A 458 -18.16 6.58 -4.30
CA GLU A 458 -19.62 6.45 -4.38
C GLU A 458 -20.38 7.18 -3.25
N ASP A 459 -19.69 7.58 -2.19
CA ASP A 459 -20.25 8.16 -0.96
C ASP A 459 -20.15 9.69 -0.87
N HIS A 460 -20.28 10.42 -1.97
CA HIS A 460 -20.16 11.89 -1.98
C HIS A 460 -21.14 12.63 -1.05
N ASN A 461 -22.32 12.07 -0.85
CA ASN A 461 -23.39 12.69 -0.06
C ASN A 461 -23.29 12.40 1.44
N LYS A 462 -22.33 11.61 1.88
CA LYS A 462 -22.14 11.29 3.30
C LYS A 462 -21.29 12.36 3.99
N GLY A 463 -21.58 12.62 5.28
CA GLY A 463 -20.96 13.69 6.05
C GLY A 463 -19.42 13.59 6.16
N PHE A 464 -18.77 14.67 6.60
CA PHE A 464 -17.32 14.80 6.71
C PHE A 464 -16.64 13.65 7.45
N LEU A 465 -17.20 13.21 8.58
CA LEU A 465 -16.64 12.10 9.37
C LEU A 465 -16.63 10.77 8.60
N HIS A 466 -17.64 10.52 7.77
CA HIS A 466 -17.68 9.32 6.93
C HIS A 466 -16.60 9.40 5.83
N LYS A 467 -16.39 10.59 5.23
CA LYS A 467 -15.32 10.82 4.27
C LYS A 467 -13.94 10.60 4.90
N VAL A 468 -13.71 11.11 6.11
CA VAL A 468 -12.46 10.89 6.86
C VAL A 468 -12.28 9.42 7.20
N LYS A 469 -13.34 8.74 7.67
CA LYS A 469 -13.30 7.30 7.96
C LYS A 469 -12.92 6.50 6.71
N ASN A 470 -13.58 6.74 5.58
CA ASN A 470 -13.28 6.05 4.32
C ASN A 470 -11.87 6.37 3.83
N TYR A 471 -11.41 7.60 4.02
CA TYR A 471 -10.05 8.01 3.69
C TYR A 471 -9.00 7.25 4.52
N VAL A 472 -9.21 7.17 5.83
CA VAL A 472 -8.27 6.54 6.78
C VAL A 472 -8.34 5.00 6.72
N THR A 473 -9.54 4.42 6.59
CA THR A 473 -9.71 2.95 6.68
C THR A 473 -9.54 2.23 5.35
N ALA A 474 -9.89 2.89 4.24
CA ALA A 474 -9.84 2.25 2.92
C ALA A 474 -8.56 2.57 2.15
N GLY A 475 -7.79 3.59 2.56
CA GLY A 475 -6.73 4.17 1.71
C GLY A 475 -7.25 4.60 0.34
N ALA A 476 -8.55 4.48 0.14
CA ALA A 476 -9.25 4.36 -1.13
C ALA A 476 -10.21 5.51 -1.40
N GLY A 477 -10.37 6.45 -0.49
CA GLY A 477 -11.23 7.61 -0.74
C GLY A 477 -10.73 8.51 -1.86
N ILE A 478 -9.51 8.26 -2.36
CA ILE A 478 -8.84 9.07 -3.37
C ILE A 478 -8.19 8.15 -4.38
N ASP A 479 -8.96 7.61 -5.29
CA ASP A 479 -8.42 6.81 -6.38
C ASP A 479 -8.21 7.70 -7.61
N VAL A 480 -6.97 7.78 -8.03
CA VAL A 480 -6.61 8.30 -9.35
C VAL A 480 -6.64 7.13 -10.32
N LEU A 481 -7.22 7.34 -11.51
CA LEU A 481 -7.29 6.30 -12.52
C LEU A 481 -5.90 5.77 -12.86
N SER A 482 -5.72 4.45 -12.87
CA SER A 482 -4.52 3.81 -13.40
C SER A 482 -4.41 4.02 -14.91
N SER A 483 -3.21 3.84 -15.47
CA SER A 483 -3.01 3.93 -16.92
C SER A 483 -3.89 2.92 -17.68
N GLU A 484 -4.12 1.72 -17.12
CA GLU A 484 -5.02 0.72 -17.71
C GLU A 484 -6.48 1.18 -17.66
N GLN A 485 -6.92 1.76 -16.55
CA GLN A 485 -8.26 2.33 -16.41
C GLN A 485 -8.47 3.52 -17.35
N ILE A 486 -7.47 4.40 -17.52
CA ILE A 486 -7.53 5.50 -18.48
C ILE A 486 -7.73 4.96 -19.90
N VAL A 487 -6.93 3.96 -20.32
CA VAL A 487 -7.10 3.34 -21.63
C VAL A 487 -8.47 2.71 -21.76
N SER A 488 -8.93 1.94 -20.76
CA SER A 488 -10.26 1.31 -20.79
C SER A 488 -11.39 2.33 -20.90
N LYS A 489 -11.34 3.38 -20.08
CA LYS A 489 -12.40 4.39 -20.02
C LYS A 489 -12.44 5.31 -21.25
N TYR A 490 -11.27 5.70 -21.76
CA TYR A 490 -11.21 6.67 -22.86
C TYR A 490 -11.14 6.04 -24.26
N SER A 491 -10.72 4.76 -24.42
CA SER A 491 -10.64 4.11 -25.73
C SER A 491 -11.86 3.28 -26.13
N ASN A 492 -12.75 3.01 -25.19
CA ASN A 492 -13.91 2.12 -25.40
C ASN A 492 -15.23 2.85 -25.17
N ILE A 493 -15.45 3.98 -25.85
CA ILE A 493 -16.71 4.73 -25.72
C ILE A 493 -17.93 3.87 -26.03
N GLN A 494 -17.81 2.92 -26.95
CA GLN A 494 -18.88 2.00 -27.33
C GLN A 494 -19.28 1.03 -26.21
N ASN A 495 -18.41 0.80 -25.25
CA ASN A 495 -18.68 -0.10 -24.10
C ASN A 495 -19.46 0.59 -22.97
N TYR A 496 -19.66 1.91 -23.04
CA TYR A 496 -20.54 2.58 -22.09
C TYR A 496 -22.01 2.27 -22.44
N LYS A 497 -22.80 2.03 -21.42
CA LYS A 497 -24.25 2.06 -21.56
C LYS A 497 -24.61 3.42 -22.16
N ASP A 498 -25.42 3.47 -23.17
CA ASP A 498 -25.75 4.69 -23.93
C ASP A 498 -24.58 5.32 -24.75
N GLY A 499 -23.49 4.55 -24.98
CA GLY A 499 -22.39 4.96 -25.85
C GLY A 499 -21.70 6.24 -25.39
N ILE A 500 -21.64 7.27 -26.25
CA ILE A 500 -20.93 8.51 -25.95
C ILE A 500 -21.60 9.30 -24.81
N ASN A 501 -22.92 9.22 -24.63
CA ASN A 501 -23.58 9.88 -23.53
C ASN A 501 -23.21 9.24 -22.18
N GLY A 502 -23.09 7.92 -22.12
CA GLY A 502 -22.52 7.25 -20.94
C GLY A 502 -21.10 7.69 -20.63
N PHE A 503 -20.29 7.93 -21.67
CA PHE A 503 -18.95 8.50 -21.51
C PHE A 503 -18.98 9.94 -21.00
N PHE A 504 -19.89 10.77 -21.46
CA PHE A 504 -20.06 12.14 -20.96
C PHE A 504 -20.47 12.13 -19.48
N THR A 505 -21.44 11.30 -19.12
CA THR A 505 -21.85 11.10 -17.72
C THR A 505 -20.67 10.67 -16.85
N PHE A 506 -19.85 9.72 -17.32
CA PHE A 506 -18.62 9.33 -16.61
C PHE A 506 -17.66 10.52 -16.40
N LEU A 507 -17.46 11.37 -17.42
CA LEU A 507 -16.63 12.55 -17.28
C LEU A 507 -17.18 13.51 -16.21
N GLU A 508 -18.48 13.81 -16.26
CA GLU A 508 -19.16 14.73 -15.34
C GLU A 508 -19.11 14.24 -13.89
N GLU A 509 -19.43 12.98 -13.66
CA GLU A 509 -19.39 12.34 -12.34
C GLU A 509 -17.99 12.36 -11.73
N ASN A 510 -16.94 12.31 -12.57
CA ASN A 510 -15.55 12.32 -12.13
C ASN A 510 -14.87 13.70 -12.22
N GLY A 511 -15.66 14.78 -12.41
CA GLY A 511 -15.15 16.15 -12.41
C GLY A 511 -14.52 16.61 -13.72
N GLY A 512 -14.68 15.82 -14.79
CA GLY A 512 -14.33 16.22 -16.15
C GLY A 512 -15.38 17.12 -16.80
N ASN A 513 -15.12 17.53 -18.04
CA ASN A 513 -16.04 18.35 -18.83
C ASN A 513 -16.06 17.88 -20.29
N PRO A 514 -17.16 17.26 -20.74
CA PRO A 514 -17.28 16.73 -22.09
C PRO A 514 -16.97 17.75 -23.19
N LYS A 515 -17.45 18.99 -23.07
CA LYS A 515 -17.22 20.04 -24.07
C LYS A 515 -15.74 20.38 -24.23
N LYS A 516 -15.01 20.46 -23.11
CA LYS A 516 -13.56 20.69 -23.15
C LYS A 516 -12.81 19.51 -23.76
N VAL A 517 -13.22 18.30 -23.40
CA VAL A 517 -12.63 17.05 -23.93
C VAL A 517 -12.81 16.98 -25.45
N LEU A 518 -14.01 17.23 -25.96
CA LEU A 518 -14.30 17.28 -27.40
C LEU A 518 -13.52 18.38 -28.10
N SER A 519 -13.16 19.45 -27.39
CA SER A 519 -12.39 20.57 -27.94
C SER A 519 -10.87 20.35 -27.98
N MET A 520 -10.35 19.26 -27.39
CA MET A 520 -8.89 19.02 -27.30
C MET A 520 -8.26 18.62 -28.64
N ASP A 521 -9.01 17.96 -29.51
CA ASP A 521 -8.57 17.58 -30.84
C ASP A 521 -9.36 18.38 -31.88
N LYS A 522 -8.66 18.96 -32.89
CA LYS A 522 -9.30 19.80 -33.91
C LYS A 522 -10.32 19.04 -34.75
N GLY A 523 -10.02 17.77 -35.08
CA GLY A 523 -10.92 16.92 -35.86
C GLY A 523 -12.19 16.55 -35.09
N VAL A 524 -12.02 16.12 -33.84
CA VAL A 524 -13.15 15.81 -32.92
C VAL A 524 -14.00 17.05 -32.68
N LYS A 525 -13.36 18.20 -32.44
CA LYS A 525 -14.06 19.47 -32.26
C LYS A 525 -14.92 19.84 -33.48
N ALA A 526 -14.35 19.73 -34.68
CA ALA A 526 -15.09 20.05 -35.90
C ALA A 526 -16.37 19.18 -36.06
N GLN A 527 -16.23 17.86 -35.81
CA GLN A 527 -17.39 16.95 -35.86
C GLN A 527 -18.40 17.24 -34.75
N ALA A 528 -17.93 17.57 -33.53
CA ALA A 528 -18.81 17.92 -32.42
C ALA A 528 -19.56 19.24 -32.66
N GLU A 529 -18.91 20.26 -33.23
CA GLU A 529 -19.55 21.53 -33.63
C GLU A 529 -20.59 21.30 -34.72
N GLU A 530 -20.34 20.41 -35.68
CA GLU A 530 -21.25 20.07 -36.72
C GLU A 530 -22.52 19.34 -36.19
N ILE A 531 -22.30 18.40 -35.21
CA ILE A 531 -23.43 17.76 -34.49
C ILE A 531 -24.23 18.80 -33.74
N MET A 532 -23.61 19.69 -33.01
CA MET A 532 -24.28 20.72 -32.22
C MET A 532 -25.09 21.65 -33.12
N LYS A 533 -24.51 22.15 -34.22
CA LYS A 533 -25.18 23.00 -35.17
C LYS A 533 -26.38 22.32 -35.83
N LYS A 534 -26.26 21.02 -36.17
CA LYS A 534 -27.31 20.27 -36.84
C LYS A 534 -28.49 19.89 -35.93
N PHE A 535 -28.25 19.59 -34.68
CA PHE A 535 -29.25 19.01 -33.77
C PHE A 535 -29.66 19.90 -32.59
N SER A 536 -28.92 21.00 -32.33
CA SER A 536 -29.18 21.94 -31.21
C SER A 536 -29.18 23.41 -31.64
N ASP A 537 -28.75 23.72 -32.87
CA ASP A 537 -28.59 25.08 -33.39
C ASP A 537 -27.74 26.02 -32.54
N LYS A 538 -26.84 25.43 -31.73
CA LYS A 538 -25.89 26.12 -30.82
C LYS A 538 -24.47 25.67 -31.10
N SER A 539 -23.51 26.54 -30.74
CA SER A 539 -22.12 26.14 -30.74
C SER A 539 -21.80 25.22 -29.54
N LEU A 540 -20.75 24.39 -29.66
CA LEU A 540 -20.26 23.54 -28.55
C LEU A 540 -19.93 24.36 -27.31
N LYS A 541 -19.51 25.61 -27.45
CA LYS A 541 -19.19 26.51 -26.38
C LYS A 541 -20.42 27.01 -25.62
N GLU A 542 -21.47 27.38 -26.34
CA GLU A 542 -22.69 28.02 -25.83
C GLU A 542 -23.69 27.01 -25.24
N ALA A 543 -23.74 25.80 -25.80
CA ALA A 543 -24.66 24.76 -25.37
C ALA A 543 -24.51 24.43 -23.88
N THR A 544 -25.59 24.05 -23.22
CA THR A 544 -25.53 23.41 -21.89
C THR A 544 -25.05 21.96 -22.01
N LEU A 545 -24.77 21.29 -20.90
CA LEU A 545 -24.41 19.86 -20.91
C LEU A 545 -25.62 19.01 -21.34
N GLU A 546 -26.81 19.36 -20.92
CA GLU A 546 -28.07 18.68 -21.33
C GLU A 546 -28.29 18.76 -22.84
N GLU A 547 -28.13 19.96 -23.42
CA GLU A 547 -28.24 20.17 -24.88
C GLU A 547 -27.14 19.36 -25.64
N LEU A 548 -25.96 19.24 -25.08
CA LEU A 548 -24.90 18.39 -25.62
C LEU A 548 -25.34 16.92 -25.64
N HIS A 549 -25.86 16.41 -24.52
CA HIS A 549 -26.35 15.05 -24.42
C HIS A 549 -27.46 14.76 -25.40
N ASP A 550 -28.42 15.69 -25.54
CA ASP A 550 -29.57 15.56 -26.47
C ASP A 550 -29.14 15.59 -27.94
N ALA A 551 -28.22 16.51 -28.29
CA ALA A 551 -27.69 16.60 -29.65
C ALA A 551 -26.95 15.32 -30.06
N PHE A 552 -26.12 14.79 -29.19
CA PHE A 552 -25.38 13.55 -29.44
C PHE A 552 -26.28 12.30 -29.45
N LYS A 553 -27.37 12.31 -28.68
CA LYS A 553 -28.39 11.26 -28.72
C LYS A 553 -29.12 11.25 -30.05
N LYS A 554 -29.51 12.43 -30.56
CA LYS A 554 -30.14 12.60 -31.88
C LYS A 554 -29.19 12.27 -33.05
N ALA A 555 -27.88 12.45 -32.86
CA ALA A 555 -26.87 12.14 -33.86
C ALA A 555 -26.54 10.65 -33.99
N LYS A 556 -27.20 9.77 -33.23
CA LYS A 556 -26.97 8.32 -33.28
C LYS A 556 -27.08 7.77 -34.70
N GLY A 557 -26.04 7.06 -35.16
CA GLY A 557 -25.97 6.53 -36.53
C GLY A 557 -25.48 7.54 -37.59
N SER A 558 -25.10 8.76 -37.22
CA SER A 558 -24.51 9.73 -38.15
C SER A 558 -22.99 9.46 -38.39
N GLU A 559 -22.54 9.77 -39.60
CA GLU A 559 -21.10 9.68 -39.96
C GLU A 559 -20.22 10.55 -39.05
N MET A 560 -20.72 11.69 -38.61
CA MET A 560 -20.02 12.60 -37.69
C MET A 560 -19.73 11.93 -36.35
N LEU A 561 -20.70 11.22 -35.79
CA LEU A 561 -20.55 10.50 -34.54
C LEU A 561 -19.60 9.32 -34.69
N GLU A 562 -19.64 8.61 -35.84
CA GLU A 562 -18.69 7.53 -36.15
C GLU A 562 -17.25 8.01 -36.23
N LYS A 563 -17.01 9.18 -36.82
CA LYS A 563 -15.66 9.82 -36.83
C LYS A 563 -15.16 10.15 -35.43
N ILE A 564 -16.05 10.60 -34.52
CA ILE A 564 -15.70 10.82 -33.12
C ILE A 564 -15.36 9.48 -32.44
N TYR A 565 -16.16 8.45 -32.64
CA TYR A 565 -15.86 7.11 -32.12
C TYR A 565 -14.52 6.58 -32.59
N THR A 566 -14.24 6.73 -33.90
CA THR A 566 -12.96 6.28 -34.48
C THR A 566 -11.76 7.03 -33.89
N ALA A 567 -11.90 8.34 -33.64
CA ALA A 567 -10.85 9.13 -33.02
C ALA A 567 -10.52 8.68 -31.58
N PHE A 568 -11.51 8.20 -30.84
CA PHE A 568 -11.32 7.68 -29.48
C PHE A 568 -11.02 6.18 -29.45
N ALA A 569 -11.26 5.42 -30.52
CA ALA A 569 -11.11 3.96 -30.54
C ALA A 569 -9.63 3.49 -30.60
N THR A 570 -8.68 4.36 -30.92
CA THR A 570 -7.28 4.01 -31.03
C THR A 570 -6.58 4.08 -29.67
N LYS A 571 -5.95 2.98 -29.23
CA LYS A 571 -5.21 2.90 -27.96
C LYS A 571 -4.06 3.92 -27.85
N ASP A 572 -3.55 4.39 -28.99
CA ASP A 572 -2.41 5.30 -29.09
C ASP A 572 -2.81 6.72 -29.52
N ASN A 573 -4.08 7.08 -29.37
CA ASN A 573 -4.49 8.43 -29.70
C ASN A 573 -3.84 9.46 -28.77
N LYS A 574 -3.63 10.68 -29.28
CA LYS A 574 -2.97 11.79 -28.55
C LYS A 574 -3.69 12.12 -27.23
N PHE A 575 -4.99 11.91 -27.17
CA PHE A 575 -5.82 12.18 -26.04
C PHE A 575 -5.54 11.21 -24.88
N ILE A 576 -5.54 9.89 -25.15
CA ILE A 576 -5.22 8.86 -24.17
C ILE A 576 -3.78 9.01 -23.67
N ASN A 577 -2.84 9.23 -24.60
CA ASN A 577 -1.43 9.42 -24.25
C ASN A 577 -1.23 10.64 -23.34
N ARG A 578 -1.93 11.74 -23.61
CA ARG A 578 -1.90 12.92 -22.74
C ARG A 578 -2.49 12.64 -21.36
N ALA A 579 -3.64 11.97 -21.28
CA ALA A 579 -4.27 11.60 -20.02
C ALA A 579 -3.35 10.69 -19.18
N LYS A 580 -2.76 9.66 -19.79
CA LYS A 580 -1.78 8.76 -19.14
C LYS A 580 -0.56 9.51 -18.64
N THR A 581 0.05 10.32 -19.49
CA THR A 581 1.27 11.07 -19.14
C THR A 581 1.02 12.03 -17.99
N LEU A 582 -0.11 12.73 -17.98
CA LEU A 582 -0.46 13.66 -16.90
C LEU A 582 -0.75 12.94 -15.61
N ASN A 583 -1.53 11.85 -15.66
CA ASN A 583 -1.79 11.04 -14.48
C ASN A 583 -0.49 10.51 -13.87
N SER A 584 0.39 9.95 -14.69
CA SER A 584 1.70 9.45 -14.24
C SER A 584 2.62 10.57 -13.73
N ALA A 585 2.59 11.76 -14.36
CA ALA A 585 3.35 12.91 -13.90
C ALA A 585 2.86 13.42 -12.53
N PHE A 586 1.55 13.46 -12.30
CA PHE A 586 0.99 13.82 -11.00
C PHE A 586 1.35 12.81 -9.91
N GLY A 587 1.24 11.51 -10.23
CA GLY A 587 1.69 10.43 -9.35
C GLY A 587 3.19 10.54 -9.02
N PHE A 588 4.03 10.75 -10.01
CA PHE A 588 5.48 10.96 -9.85
C PHE A 588 5.78 12.17 -8.98
N ALA A 589 5.20 13.32 -9.31
CA ALA A 589 5.42 14.54 -8.55
C ALA A 589 4.99 14.39 -7.08
N SER A 590 3.82 13.80 -6.84
CA SER A 590 3.29 13.60 -5.49
C SER A 590 4.12 12.59 -4.70
N THR A 591 4.38 11.41 -5.29
CA THR A 591 4.95 10.25 -4.60
C THR A 591 6.46 10.36 -4.44
N LEU A 592 7.18 10.77 -5.48
CA LEU A 592 8.65 10.70 -5.52
C LEU A 592 9.35 12.05 -5.33
N VAL A 593 8.61 13.16 -5.38
CA VAL A 593 9.21 14.49 -5.24
C VAL A 593 8.64 15.25 -4.06
N LEU A 594 7.34 15.56 -4.07
CA LEU A 594 6.77 16.51 -3.09
C LEU A 594 6.69 15.92 -1.68
N VAL A 595 6.21 14.70 -1.52
CA VAL A 595 6.13 14.07 -0.19
C VAL A 595 7.52 13.81 0.38
N PRO A 596 8.48 13.21 -0.33
CA PRO A 596 9.85 13.09 0.16
C PRO A 596 10.52 14.44 0.48
N ALA A 597 10.36 15.45 -0.39
CA ALA A 597 10.90 16.79 -0.14
C ALA A 597 10.30 17.43 1.12
N PHE A 598 8.99 17.31 1.31
CA PHE A 598 8.31 17.77 2.53
C PHE A 598 8.84 17.04 3.77
N MET A 599 8.98 15.73 3.74
CA MET A 599 9.50 14.95 4.87
C MET A 599 10.94 15.34 5.22
N MET A 600 11.78 15.57 4.22
CA MET A 600 13.14 16.04 4.44
C MET A 600 13.18 17.45 5.02
N TRP A 601 12.37 18.37 4.49
CA TRP A 601 12.24 19.72 5.03
C TRP A 601 11.77 19.69 6.48
N LEU A 602 10.72 18.90 6.79
CA LEU A 602 10.18 18.76 8.13
C LEU A 602 11.23 18.21 9.10
N ALA A 603 11.97 17.19 8.70
CA ALA A 603 13.03 16.62 9.53
C ALA A 603 14.11 17.67 9.89
N ARG A 604 14.56 18.46 8.91
CA ARG A 604 15.53 19.54 9.14
C ARG A 604 14.95 20.64 10.02
N TYR A 605 13.71 21.00 9.79
CA TYR A 605 13.04 22.03 10.59
C TYR A 605 12.95 21.61 12.06
N CYS A 606 12.46 20.39 12.32
CA CYS A 606 12.37 19.86 13.68
C CYS A 606 13.74 19.73 14.35
N GLU A 607 14.76 19.23 13.66
CA GLU A 607 16.14 19.11 14.18
C GLU A 607 16.70 20.50 14.54
N ASN A 608 16.48 21.52 13.72
CA ASN A 608 16.94 22.87 14.00
C ASN A 608 16.22 23.51 15.21
N MET A 609 14.92 23.23 15.37
CA MET A 609 14.15 23.68 16.52
C MET A 609 14.67 23.03 17.81
N THR A 610 14.93 21.73 17.79
CA THR A 610 15.50 20.99 18.91
C THR A 610 16.88 21.53 19.31
N LYS A 611 17.77 21.74 18.35
CA LYS A 611 19.09 22.32 18.59
C LYS A 611 19.01 23.71 19.24
N LYS A 612 18.12 24.57 18.76
CA LYS A 612 17.92 25.90 19.35
C LYS A 612 17.40 25.82 20.79
N ALA A 613 16.41 24.95 21.05
CA ALA A 613 15.85 24.76 22.38
C ALA A 613 16.89 24.25 23.40
N ILE A 614 17.71 23.27 22.99
CA ILE A 614 18.79 22.74 23.84
C ILE A 614 19.86 23.82 24.10
N ALA A 615 20.27 24.59 23.07
CA ALA A 615 21.23 25.66 23.24
C ALA A 615 20.71 26.77 24.18
N GLN A 616 19.44 27.13 24.08
CA GLN A 616 18.81 28.08 25.00
C GLN A 616 18.80 27.61 26.46
N LYS A 617 18.45 26.32 26.67
CA LYS A 617 18.51 25.72 28.01
C LYS A 617 19.92 25.74 28.58
N LYS A 618 20.93 25.39 27.79
CA LYS A 618 22.33 25.37 28.22
C LYS A 618 22.80 26.80 28.63
N ASN A 619 22.44 27.80 27.82
CA ASN A 619 22.76 29.20 28.13
C ASN A 619 22.05 29.69 29.40
N ALA A 620 20.79 29.31 29.59
CA ALA A 620 20.03 29.64 30.81
C ALA A 620 20.65 28.99 32.06
N THR A 621 21.06 27.72 31.94
CA THR A 621 21.73 26.99 33.04
C THR A 621 23.08 27.65 33.40
N GLN A 622 23.91 28.00 32.40
CA GLN A 622 25.16 28.69 32.59
C GLN A 622 24.99 30.04 33.23
N SER A 623 23.99 30.83 32.79
CA SER A 623 23.65 32.11 33.41
C SER A 623 23.28 31.95 34.88
N ASN A 624 22.44 30.97 35.21
CA ASN A 624 22.03 30.70 36.60
C ASN A 624 23.21 30.23 37.45
N THR A 625 24.12 29.39 36.92
CA THR A 625 25.31 28.95 37.60
C THR A 625 26.28 30.15 37.89
N ASN A 626 26.45 31.02 36.90
CA ASN A 626 27.28 32.22 37.08
C ASN A 626 26.68 33.19 38.11
N VAL A 627 25.33 33.36 38.12
CA VAL A 627 24.64 34.19 39.15
C VAL A 627 24.81 33.57 40.54
N ALA A 628 24.68 32.24 40.68
CA ALA A 628 24.86 31.53 41.95
C ALA A 628 26.32 31.63 42.42
N GLN A 629 27.30 31.49 41.56
CA GLN A 629 28.71 31.66 41.87
C GLN A 629 29.07 33.07 42.29
N ASN A 630 28.53 34.08 41.59
CA ASN A 630 28.71 35.47 41.94
C ASN A 630 28.06 35.82 43.30
N GLN A 631 26.87 35.26 43.60
CA GLN A 631 26.24 35.42 44.92
C GLN A 631 27.06 34.76 46.03
N GLN A 632 27.59 33.55 45.78
CA GLN A 632 28.46 32.85 46.74
C GLN A 632 29.78 33.63 46.98
N GLN A 633 30.38 34.16 45.92
CA GLN A 633 31.55 35.01 46.00
C GLN A 633 31.28 36.31 46.75
N SER A 634 30.14 36.94 46.50
CA SER A 634 29.72 38.15 47.22
C SER A 634 29.48 37.87 48.71
N GLN A 635 28.85 36.76 49.05
CA GLN A 635 28.67 36.32 50.44
C GLN A 635 30.00 36.02 51.14
N THR A 636 30.94 35.38 50.40
CA THR A 636 32.29 35.07 50.93
C THR A 636 33.08 36.39 51.17
N VAL A 637 33.00 37.35 50.27
CA VAL A 637 33.63 38.67 50.42
C VAL A 637 33.00 39.47 51.58
N GLN A 638 31.67 39.41 51.74
CA GLN A 638 31.01 40.05 52.91
C GLN A 638 31.38 39.36 54.22
N ALA A 639 31.47 38.04 54.28
CA ALA A 639 31.88 37.31 55.45
C ALA A 639 33.38 37.62 55.81
N GLN A 640 34.26 37.74 54.81
CA GLN A 640 35.64 38.16 55.02
C GLN A 640 35.76 39.63 55.49
N ALA A 641 34.91 40.51 54.96
CA ALA A 641 34.87 41.91 55.42
C ALA A 641 34.37 42.03 56.86
N GLN A 642 33.34 41.27 57.23
CA GLN A 642 32.87 41.21 58.62
C GLN A 642 33.91 40.59 59.56
N ALA A 643 34.61 39.51 59.16
CA ALA A 643 35.70 38.93 59.94
C ALA A 643 36.86 39.89 60.15
N LYS A 644 37.24 40.70 59.15
CA LYS A 644 38.24 41.75 59.29
C LYS A 644 37.79 42.87 60.24
N THR A 645 36.52 43.23 60.20
CA THR A 645 35.95 44.25 61.11
C THR A 645 35.94 43.76 62.56
N VAL A 646 35.59 42.47 62.78
CA VAL A 646 35.65 41.86 64.13
C VAL A 646 37.08 41.71 64.63
N ILE A 647 38.04 41.40 63.79
CA ILE A 647 39.45 41.32 64.15
C ILE A 647 40.00 42.76 64.48
N ALA A 648 39.60 43.75 63.74
CA ALA A 648 40.00 45.14 64.00
C ALA A 648 39.35 45.73 65.29
N SER A 649 38.16 45.27 65.67
CA SER A 649 37.51 45.73 66.92
C SER A 649 38.03 45.00 68.17
N ASN A 650 38.63 43.86 68.01
CA ASN A 650 39.21 43.06 69.12
C ASN A 650 40.75 43.17 69.23
N SER A 651 41.40 44.01 68.44
CA SER A 651 42.84 44.25 68.60
C SER A 651 43.02 45.18 69.76
N PRO A 652 43.73 44.77 70.76
CA PRO A 652 44.02 45.64 71.90
C PRO A 652 44.81 46.88 71.44
N THR A 653 44.27 48.03 71.57
CA THR A 653 44.95 49.33 71.31
C THR A 653 46.12 49.41 72.26
N MET A 654 47.32 49.79 71.78
CA MET A 654 48.55 49.98 72.53
C MET A 654 48.37 50.98 73.66
N ALA A 655 47.26 51.74 73.73
CA ALA A 655 46.93 52.62 74.83
C ALA A 655 46.53 51.92 76.12
N GLY A 656 46.25 50.61 76.14
CA GLY A 656 45.88 49.82 77.31
C GLY A 656 47.10 49.31 78.07
N PHE A 657 48.30 49.39 77.49
CA PHE A 657 49.58 48.81 78.11
C PHE A 657 50.38 49.85 78.90
N LEU A 658 49.94 51.16 78.86
CA LEU A 658 50.74 52.23 79.56
C LEU A 658 50.07 52.68 80.85
N ASN A 659 48.96 52.10 81.34
CA ASN A 659 48.33 52.57 82.59
C ASN A 659 48.29 51.53 83.73
N ASN A 660 49.16 50.53 83.73
CA ASN A 660 49.29 49.63 84.88
C ASN A 660 50.72 49.51 85.40
N ASN A 661 51.33 50.70 85.67
CA ASN A 661 52.50 50.80 86.63
C ASN A 661 52.37 52.10 87.38
N ASN A 662 51.57 52.09 88.46
CA ASN A 662 51.80 52.76 89.77
C ASN A 662 50.96 52.02 90.81
#